data_f6e1d0893ebad67287acf25287480454
#
_entry.id   f6e1d0893ebad67287acf25287480454
#
_cell.length_a   1.000
_cell.length_b   1.000
_cell.length_c   1.000
_cell.angle_alpha   90.00
_cell.angle_beta   90.00
_cell.angle_gamma   90.00
#
_symmetry.space_group_name_H-M   'P 1'
#
loop_
_entity.id
_entity.type
_entity.pdbx_description
1 polymer ?
#
loop_
_entity_poly.entity_id
_entity_poly.type
_entity_poly.pdbx_seq_one_letter_code
_entity_poly.pdbx_strand_id
1 'polypeptide(L)'
;MRSGRRRSTVAALGVVAAVAAALLPTAPAGAREGGAAAPQVLPALREWQAGSGEFRFGAGSRIVLDDADARTTADARRLAGELHEVTGRTPQVVADRPSRPGDILLSQDAGRKADLKDEGYRLESGGRLTVTGATSTGVYHGTRTVLQLLRADGTAPGGSATDVPEYRERGVGVCACYIHISLDWFERLMRDMASQKLNQLWIEAKVRSDVDPESAFWGYYTKDEVRQLVRTAERYHIELVPEINSPGHMDTYLEGHPELQLKDKDGTPSPPRLDITRPEAFAYYTSLVDEALDVWDTRSWHMGADEYMIGTAYPDFPQIQAYATEKFGAGATPDDAFVDFVNQVDDHVRADGRTLRVWNDGLLGRNHLVALDQDIAVEHWLGGGGVQKPSSLIAEGREVMNSSYSLYLVRGGYTMQTAKLYDSGWSPLSFEDETLATRPAHLTGAKITMWPDSAAAETENEVEAKAFMPLRFIAQATWGGPRPAPTYEEFEKLARSIGHAPGWGNTDRAPLGSGTYQLVGAGRGGKTLAPAGRAAGDTVGFVAGRRAAWEAAVTADGYYTLRSAETGLCLDVERGKRYLGAPIEVGAELTQEACAADERTQRWQLSADGGALTVVNAISQLQVTARAEDGVAVQTAPDGARPTRVRAVPAQLRNSAQLENPAKLRNPADSSTPRT
;
A
#
# COMPACT_ATOMS: atom_id res chain seq x y z
N MET A 1 -22.51 -58.76 -20.77
CA MET A 1 -23.80 -59.45 -21.02
C MET A 1 -24.93 -58.53 -20.58
N ARG A 2 -25.71 -58.03 -21.54
CA ARG A 2 -27.16 -57.80 -21.61
C ARG A 2 -27.86 -57.42 -20.29
N SER A 3 -28.35 -56.24 -20.15
CA SER A 3 -29.59 -55.58 -20.66
C SER A 3 -30.77 -55.75 -19.69
N GLY A 4 -31.44 -54.67 -19.35
CA GLY A 4 -32.70 -54.68 -18.61
C GLY A 4 -33.27 -53.29 -18.34
N ARG A 5 -33.82 -52.64 -19.38
CA ARG A 5 -34.72 -51.48 -19.21
C ARG A 5 -36.05 -51.92 -18.62
N ARG A 6 -36.56 -51.23 -17.61
CA ARG A 6 -38.01 -51.14 -17.37
C ARG A 6 -38.42 -49.66 -17.24
N ARG A 7 -39.31 -49.26 -18.11
CA ARG A 7 -40.13 -48.06 -18.06
C ARG A 7 -41.31 -48.32 -17.13
N SER A 8 -41.63 -47.36 -16.27
CA SER A 8 -42.90 -47.32 -15.57
C SER A 8 -43.48 -45.90 -15.72
N THR A 9 -44.69 -45.89 -16.26
CA THR A 9 -45.56 -44.76 -16.55
C THR A 9 -46.13 -44.18 -15.24
N VAL A 10 -46.13 -42.83 -15.13
CA VAL A 10 -46.71 -42.08 -14.03
C VAL A 10 -48.02 -41.47 -14.49
N ALA A 11 -49.07 -41.71 -13.74
CA ALA A 11 -50.38 -41.10 -13.89
C ALA A 11 -50.39 -39.73 -13.20
N ALA A 12 -50.89 -38.72 -13.90
CA ALA A 12 -51.10 -37.37 -13.37
C ALA A 12 -52.40 -37.28 -12.53
N LEU A 13 -52.29 -36.80 -11.31
CA LEU A 13 -53.40 -36.26 -10.54
C LEU A 13 -53.25 -34.74 -10.45
N GLY A 14 -54.17 -34.01 -11.02
CA GLY A 14 -54.27 -32.57 -10.89
C GLY A 14 -54.84 -32.19 -9.54
N VAL A 15 -54.16 -31.27 -8.84
CA VAL A 15 -54.70 -30.54 -7.69
C VAL A 15 -54.85 -29.09 -8.08
N VAL A 16 -56.05 -28.63 -8.11
CA VAL A 16 -56.39 -27.19 -8.28
C VAL A 16 -56.14 -26.49 -6.94
N ALA A 17 -55.10 -25.62 -6.89
CA ALA A 17 -54.88 -24.72 -5.79
C ALA A 17 -55.47 -23.37 -6.11
N ALA A 18 -56.48 -22.93 -5.38
CA ALA A 18 -57.05 -21.59 -5.44
C ALA A 18 -56.04 -20.57 -4.88
N VAL A 19 -55.60 -19.64 -5.70
CA VAL A 19 -54.77 -18.49 -5.30
C VAL A 19 -55.70 -17.46 -4.67
N ALA A 20 -55.62 -17.30 -3.37
CA ALA A 20 -56.17 -16.12 -2.67
C ALA A 20 -55.18 -14.96 -2.83
N ALA A 21 -55.49 -14.01 -3.66
CA ALA A 21 -54.75 -12.77 -3.79
C ALA A 21 -54.97 -11.89 -2.54
N ALA A 22 -54.01 -11.88 -1.64
CA ALA A 22 -53.94 -10.91 -0.57
C ALA A 22 -53.57 -9.54 -1.15
N LEU A 23 -54.52 -8.63 -1.21
CA LEU A 23 -54.27 -7.22 -1.49
C LEU A 23 -53.48 -6.60 -0.33
N LEU A 24 -52.16 -6.43 -0.54
CA LEU A 24 -51.34 -5.56 0.30
C LEU A 24 -51.74 -4.11 0.00
N PRO A 25 -51.93 -3.24 1.01
CA PRO A 25 -52.17 -1.84 0.76
C PRO A 25 -50.92 -1.22 0.12
N THR A 26 -51.06 -0.72 -1.11
CA THR A 26 -50.06 0.16 -1.72
C THR A 26 -50.04 1.45 -0.92
N ALA A 27 -48.94 1.67 -0.19
CA ALA A 27 -48.63 2.97 0.34
C ALA A 27 -48.57 3.98 -0.84
N PRO A 28 -49.14 5.17 -0.71
CA PRO A 28 -49.05 6.15 -1.78
C PRO A 28 -47.59 6.50 -2.00
N ALA A 29 -47.12 6.34 -3.23
CA ALA A 29 -45.86 6.90 -3.69
C ALA A 29 -45.98 8.42 -3.57
N GLY A 30 -45.61 8.97 -2.42
CA GLY A 30 -45.40 10.40 -2.28
C GLY A 30 -44.35 10.80 -3.30
N ALA A 31 -44.78 11.58 -4.30
CA ALA A 31 -43.87 12.27 -5.19
C ALA A 31 -42.93 13.09 -4.30
N ARG A 32 -41.65 12.64 -4.18
CA ARG A 32 -40.59 13.48 -3.64
C ARG A 32 -40.48 14.67 -4.60
N GLU A 33 -40.89 15.83 -4.16
CA GLU A 33 -40.56 17.10 -4.80
C GLU A 33 -39.07 17.10 -5.08
N GLY A 34 -38.68 17.55 -6.29
CA GLY A 34 -37.33 17.43 -6.85
C GLY A 34 -36.25 18.12 -6.04
N GLY A 35 -35.80 17.47 -5.01
CA GLY A 35 -34.54 17.79 -4.35
C GLY A 35 -33.38 17.41 -5.27
N ALA A 36 -32.36 18.28 -5.37
CA ALA A 36 -31.17 17.98 -6.13
C ALA A 36 -30.56 16.63 -5.67
N ALA A 37 -30.14 15.80 -6.61
CA ALA A 37 -29.48 14.53 -6.30
C ALA A 37 -28.27 14.76 -5.38
N ALA A 38 -27.94 13.77 -4.53
CA ALA A 38 -26.74 13.84 -3.72
C ALA A 38 -25.49 14.03 -4.60
N PRO A 39 -24.53 14.86 -4.16
CA PRO A 39 -23.30 15.07 -4.93
C PRO A 39 -22.51 13.77 -5.06
N GLN A 40 -21.88 13.60 -6.23
CA GLN A 40 -21.10 12.42 -6.54
C GLN A 40 -19.69 12.55 -5.95
N VAL A 41 -19.51 12.01 -4.75
CA VAL A 41 -18.23 11.94 -4.02
C VAL A 41 -18.00 10.53 -3.52
N LEU A 42 -16.74 10.17 -3.26
CA LEU A 42 -16.32 8.89 -2.70
C LEU A 42 -15.47 9.09 -1.44
N PRO A 43 -15.79 8.41 -0.35
CA PRO A 43 -17.04 7.67 -0.09
C PRO A 43 -18.28 8.58 -0.20
N ALA A 44 -19.41 7.98 -0.60
CA ALA A 44 -20.68 8.72 -0.73
C ALA A 44 -21.14 9.28 0.62
N LEU A 45 -21.67 10.50 0.61
CA LEU A 45 -22.24 11.15 1.80
C LEU A 45 -23.39 10.34 2.40
N ARG A 46 -23.38 10.16 3.71
CA ARG A 46 -24.39 9.32 4.38
C ARG A 46 -25.76 9.96 4.45
N GLU A 47 -25.85 11.17 4.91
CA GLU A 47 -27.14 11.83 5.20
C GLU A 47 -27.24 13.16 4.44
N TRP A 48 -27.35 13.07 3.11
CA TRP A 48 -27.50 14.27 2.30
C TRP A 48 -28.94 14.78 2.30
N GLN A 49 -29.09 16.06 2.60
CA GLN A 49 -30.34 16.82 2.47
C GLN A 49 -30.13 17.94 1.47
N ALA A 50 -30.80 17.86 0.32
CA ALA A 50 -30.71 18.87 -0.70
C ALA A 50 -31.29 20.20 -0.19
N GLY A 51 -30.61 21.29 -0.48
CA GLY A 51 -30.98 22.66 -0.19
C GLY A 51 -31.11 23.49 -1.47
N SER A 52 -31.39 24.76 -1.33
CA SER A 52 -31.46 25.70 -2.45
C SER A 52 -30.10 26.36 -2.72
N GLY A 53 -29.88 26.76 -3.98
CA GLY A 53 -28.68 27.49 -4.40
C GLY A 53 -27.47 26.61 -4.58
N GLU A 54 -26.30 27.22 -4.60
CA GLU A 54 -25.01 26.56 -4.75
C GLU A 54 -23.90 27.38 -4.08
N PHE A 55 -22.80 26.72 -3.69
CA PHE A 55 -21.56 27.38 -3.34
C PHE A 55 -20.70 27.55 -4.61
N ARG A 56 -20.05 28.71 -4.74
CA ARG A 56 -19.09 29.00 -5.82
C ARG A 56 -17.76 29.42 -5.24
N PHE A 57 -16.72 28.64 -5.55
CA PHE A 57 -15.33 28.97 -5.22
C PHE A 57 -14.77 29.93 -6.26
N GLY A 58 -14.27 31.08 -5.84
CA GLY A 58 -13.81 32.14 -6.73
C GLY A 58 -12.54 32.85 -6.24
N ALA A 59 -12.07 33.84 -6.99
CA ALA A 59 -10.86 34.58 -6.67
C ALA A 59 -10.89 35.31 -5.31
N GLY A 60 -12.09 35.61 -4.80
CA GLY A 60 -12.29 36.25 -3.48
C GLY A 60 -12.54 35.30 -2.32
N SER A 61 -12.59 33.99 -2.59
CA SER A 61 -12.83 32.97 -1.58
C SER A 61 -11.66 32.85 -0.61
N ARG A 62 -11.97 32.65 0.66
CA ARG A 62 -10.99 32.42 1.74
C ARG A 62 -11.34 31.11 2.44
N ILE A 63 -10.35 30.53 3.12
CA ILE A 63 -10.56 29.54 4.15
C ILE A 63 -10.57 30.29 5.49
N VAL A 64 -11.68 30.27 6.17
CA VAL A 64 -11.88 30.92 7.48
C VAL A 64 -11.85 29.85 8.56
N LEU A 65 -11.07 30.08 9.60
CA LEU A 65 -10.99 29.20 10.74
C LEU A 65 -11.81 29.73 11.90
N ASP A 66 -12.54 28.84 12.57
CA ASP A 66 -13.37 29.10 13.72
C ASP A 66 -13.11 28.03 14.78
N ASP A 67 -12.67 28.42 15.98
CA ASP A 67 -12.24 27.54 17.07
C ASP A 67 -11.24 26.43 16.67
N ALA A 68 -10.36 26.73 15.72
CA ALA A 68 -9.43 25.76 15.14
C ALA A 68 -8.15 25.61 16.00
N ASP A 69 -7.79 24.36 16.30
CA ASP A 69 -6.51 24.03 16.91
C ASP A 69 -5.32 24.16 15.91
N ALA A 70 -4.11 23.93 16.41
CA ALA A 70 -2.89 24.01 15.59
C ALA A 70 -2.92 23.00 14.41
N ARG A 71 -3.50 21.81 14.61
CA ARG A 71 -3.60 20.76 13.58
C ARG A 71 -4.58 21.16 12.49
N THR A 72 -5.78 21.61 12.86
CA THR A 72 -6.77 22.14 11.90
C THR A 72 -6.21 23.33 11.12
N THR A 73 -5.41 24.19 11.78
CA THR A 73 -4.72 25.29 11.09
C THR A 73 -3.70 24.81 10.05
N ALA A 74 -2.94 23.76 10.36
CA ALA A 74 -2.01 23.15 9.41
C ALA A 74 -2.76 22.49 8.24
N ASP A 75 -3.86 21.81 8.52
CA ASP A 75 -4.72 21.18 7.51
C ASP A 75 -5.37 22.20 6.58
N ALA A 76 -5.79 23.35 7.11
CA ALA A 76 -6.34 24.45 6.31
C ALA A 76 -5.31 25.03 5.31
N ARG A 77 -4.04 25.14 5.73
CA ARG A 77 -2.95 25.59 4.84
C ARG A 77 -2.69 24.56 3.73
N ARG A 78 -2.75 23.26 4.07
CA ARG A 78 -2.65 22.18 3.09
C ARG A 78 -3.82 22.22 2.12
N LEU A 79 -5.06 22.34 2.63
CA LEU A 79 -6.25 22.49 1.81
C LEU A 79 -6.13 23.66 0.82
N ALA A 80 -5.52 24.77 1.21
CA ALA A 80 -5.30 25.91 0.31
C ALA A 80 -4.39 25.54 -0.88
N GLY A 81 -3.35 24.74 -0.64
CA GLY A 81 -2.48 24.19 -1.69
C GLY A 81 -3.21 23.19 -2.58
N GLU A 82 -3.97 22.27 -1.98
CA GLU A 82 -4.75 21.27 -2.71
C GLU A 82 -5.87 21.89 -3.55
N LEU A 83 -6.50 22.99 -3.07
CA LEU A 83 -7.45 23.76 -3.85
C LEU A 83 -6.79 24.43 -5.05
N HIS A 84 -5.53 24.85 -4.93
CA HIS A 84 -4.77 25.34 -6.10
C HIS A 84 -4.65 24.25 -7.17
N GLU A 85 -4.28 23.04 -6.78
CA GLU A 85 -4.16 21.90 -7.72
C GLU A 85 -5.48 21.59 -8.43
N VAL A 86 -6.61 21.71 -7.73
CA VAL A 86 -7.95 21.34 -8.25
C VAL A 86 -8.58 22.46 -9.07
N THR A 87 -8.37 23.72 -8.65
CA THR A 87 -9.12 24.87 -9.19
C THR A 87 -8.24 25.94 -9.85
N GLY A 88 -6.91 25.80 -9.76
CA GLY A 88 -5.95 26.81 -10.20
C GLY A 88 -5.88 28.04 -9.28
N ARG A 89 -6.48 28.02 -8.07
CA ARG A 89 -6.56 29.17 -7.16
C ARG A 89 -6.18 28.81 -5.75
N THR A 90 -5.30 29.61 -5.13
CA THR A 90 -4.89 29.44 -3.72
C THR A 90 -5.69 30.42 -2.86
N PRO A 91 -6.64 29.97 -2.02
CA PRO A 91 -7.36 30.83 -1.10
C PRO A 91 -6.48 31.27 0.06
N GLN A 92 -6.74 32.47 0.58
CA GLN A 92 -6.10 32.93 1.81
C GLN A 92 -6.69 32.18 3.01
N VAL A 93 -5.85 31.67 3.91
CA VAL A 93 -6.27 31.12 5.21
C VAL A 93 -6.27 32.27 6.23
N VAL A 94 -7.41 32.46 6.91
CA VAL A 94 -7.59 33.52 7.91
C VAL A 94 -8.27 32.94 9.15
N ALA A 95 -7.83 33.37 10.34
CA ALA A 95 -8.46 33.08 11.61
C ALA A 95 -9.10 34.34 12.20
N ASP A 96 -10.04 34.17 13.11
CA ASP A 96 -10.69 35.23 13.90
C ASP A 96 -11.31 36.36 13.03
N ARG A 97 -11.83 35.97 11.88
CA ARG A 97 -12.52 36.89 10.97
C ARG A 97 -13.92 36.39 10.66
N PRO A 98 -14.92 37.29 10.57
CA PRO A 98 -16.25 36.89 10.13
C PRO A 98 -16.19 36.26 8.73
N SER A 99 -16.81 35.09 8.58
CA SER A 99 -17.01 34.46 7.28
C SER A 99 -18.10 35.20 6.48
N ARG A 100 -17.96 35.21 5.16
CA ARG A 100 -18.88 35.86 4.22
C ARG A 100 -19.28 34.91 3.09
N PRO A 101 -20.30 35.23 2.28
CA PRO A 101 -20.58 34.44 1.09
C PRO A 101 -19.38 34.24 0.21
N GLY A 102 -19.18 32.98 -0.29
CA GLY A 102 -18.03 32.57 -1.07
C GLY A 102 -16.84 32.04 -0.25
N ASP A 103 -16.87 32.13 1.08
CA ASP A 103 -15.82 31.56 1.95
C ASP A 103 -16.07 30.07 2.24
N ILE A 104 -14.97 29.34 2.50
CA ILE A 104 -14.97 28.01 3.13
C ILE A 104 -14.72 28.21 4.62
N LEU A 105 -15.66 27.85 5.46
CA LEU A 105 -15.54 27.90 6.92
C LEU A 105 -15.17 26.53 7.46
N LEU A 106 -14.07 26.43 8.19
CA LEU A 106 -13.67 25.25 8.95
C LEU A 106 -13.86 25.54 10.43
N SER A 107 -14.74 24.78 11.09
CA SER A 107 -15.09 24.95 12.50
C SER A 107 -14.82 23.65 13.27
N GLN A 108 -14.22 23.77 14.45
CA GLN A 108 -14.03 22.67 15.36
C GLN A 108 -14.89 22.89 16.60
N ASP A 109 -15.90 22.03 16.79
CA ASP A 109 -16.86 22.11 17.90
C ASP A 109 -16.87 20.81 18.71
N ALA A 110 -16.09 20.77 19.78
CA ALA A 110 -15.98 19.61 20.69
C ALA A 110 -17.35 19.23 21.31
N GLY A 111 -18.30 20.16 21.39
CA GLY A 111 -19.67 19.89 21.87
C GLY A 111 -20.44 18.93 20.95
N ARG A 112 -20.02 18.76 19.71
CA ARG A 112 -20.63 17.87 18.74
C ARG A 112 -20.10 16.41 18.78
N LYS A 113 -19.25 16.05 19.78
CA LYS A 113 -18.67 14.71 19.85
C LYS A 113 -19.70 13.58 20.00
N ALA A 114 -20.85 13.85 20.57
CA ALA A 114 -21.92 12.85 20.73
C ALA A 114 -22.49 12.37 19.39
N ASP A 115 -22.66 13.26 18.42
CA ASP A 115 -23.23 13.01 17.11
C ASP A 115 -22.18 12.82 16.00
N LEU A 116 -21.08 13.56 16.02
CA LEU A 116 -20.03 13.48 14.99
C LEU A 116 -18.91 12.48 15.33
N LYS A 117 -18.80 12.02 16.57
CA LYS A 117 -17.70 11.19 17.06
C LYS A 117 -16.34 11.89 16.83
N ASP A 118 -15.26 11.10 16.66
CA ASP A 118 -13.92 11.66 16.44
C ASP A 118 -13.63 11.98 14.97
N GLU A 119 -14.31 11.33 14.04
CA GLU A 119 -13.97 11.38 12.62
C GLU A 119 -15.09 11.88 11.69
N GLY A 120 -16.29 12.00 12.23
CA GLY A 120 -17.43 12.54 11.47
C GLY A 120 -17.41 14.06 11.39
N TYR A 121 -18.15 14.56 10.43
CA TYR A 121 -18.32 15.98 10.19
C TYR A 121 -19.74 16.33 9.71
N ARG A 122 -20.10 17.58 9.90
CA ARG A 122 -21.25 18.21 9.24
C ARG A 122 -20.76 19.09 8.11
N LEU A 123 -21.36 18.93 6.93
CA LEU A 123 -21.14 19.75 5.76
C LEU A 123 -22.38 20.57 5.49
N GLU A 124 -22.24 21.86 5.24
CA GLU A 124 -23.32 22.76 4.80
C GLU A 124 -22.83 23.56 3.60
N SER A 125 -23.58 23.51 2.51
CA SER A 125 -23.28 24.18 1.26
C SER A 125 -24.42 25.11 0.84
N GLY A 126 -24.04 26.29 0.37
CA GLY A 126 -24.98 27.34 -0.06
C GLY A 126 -24.24 28.62 -0.43
N GLY A 127 -24.63 29.77 0.08
CA GLY A 127 -23.85 30.99 -0.11
C GLY A 127 -22.41 30.91 0.47
N ARG A 128 -22.19 30.03 1.42
CA ARG A 128 -20.91 29.68 2.06
C ARG A 128 -20.84 28.17 2.14
N LEU A 129 -19.61 27.61 2.17
CA LEU A 129 -19.40 26.19 2.43
C LEU A 129 -18.82 26.05 3.84
N THR A 130 -19.47 25.28 4.70
CA THR A 130 -19.07 25.09 6.10
C THR A 130 -18.79 23.62 6.36
N VAL A 131 -17.66 23.33 7.01
CA VAL A 131 -17.30 22.02 7.56
C VAL A 131 -17.16 22.16 9.06
N THR A 132 -17.93 21.40 9.83
CA THR A 132 -17.83 21.34 11.29
C THR A 132 -17.51 19.92 11.72
N GLY A 133 -16.41 19.73 12.46
CA GLY A 133 -16.01 18.48 13.08
C GLY A 133 -15.94 18.62 14.60
N ALA A 134 -16.10 17.52 15.35
CA ALA A 134 -15.84 17.53 16.80
C ALA A 134 -14.34 17.56 17.12
N THR A 135 -13.51 17.13 16.19
CA THR A 135 -12.05 17.08 16.27
C THR A 135 -11.42 17.60 14.97
N SER A 136 -10.12 17.84 14.98
CA SER A 136 -9.36 18.17 13.75
C SER A 136 -9.49 17.08 12.68
N THR A 137 -9.55 15.80 13.06
CA THR A 137 -9.72 14.68 12.12
C THR A 137 -11.08 14.73 11.42
N GLY A 138 -12.17 15.03 12.16
CA GLY A 138 -13.49 15.22 11.55
C GLY A 138 -13.51 16.39 10.55
N VAL A 139 -12.91 17.54 10.92
CA VAL A 139 -12.76 18.68 10.00
C VAL A 139 -11.94 18.27 8.78
N TYR A 140 -10.83 17.56 8.98
CA TYR A 140 -9.97 17.07 7.89
C TYR A 140 -10.74 16.20 6.89
N HIS A 141 -11.52 15.20 7.35
CA HIS A 141 -12.33 14.35 6.48
C HIS A 141 -13.35 15.18 5.68
N GLY A 142 -13.96 16.19 6.28
CA GLY A 142 -14.84 17.12 5.59
C GLY A 142 -14.12 17.89 4.47
N THR A 143 -12.87 18.28 4.67
CA THR A 143 -12.07 18.94 3.62
C THR A 143 -11.80 18.03 2.42
N ARG A 144 -11.71 16.71 2.62
CA ARG A 144 -11.56 15.75 1.51
C ARG A 144 -12.80 15.73 0.63
N THR A 145 -13.97 15.82 1.22
CA THR A 145 -15.24 15.99 0.49
C THR A 145 -15.30 17.32 -0.25
N VAL A 146 -14.88 18.41 0.38
CA VAL A 146 -14.82 19.75 -0.27
C VAL A 146 -13.97 19.73 -1.54
N LEU A 147 -12.79 19.08 -1.51
CA LEU A 147 -11.92 18.96 -2.68
C LEU A 147 -12.60 18.22 -3.83
N GLN A 148 -13.32 17.14 -3.53
CA GLN A 148 -14.04 16.38 -4.55
C GLN A 148 -15.21 17.19 -5.13
N LEU A 149 -15.95 17.90 -4.30
CA LEU A 149 -17.07 18.76 -4.74
C LEU A 149 -16.60 19.86 -5.70
N LEU A 150 -15.48 20.50 -5.39
CA LEU A 150 -14.98 21.65 -6.16
C LEU A 150 -14.15 21.28 -7.39
N ARG A 151 -13.87 19.99 -7.58
CA ARG A 151 -12.93 19.52 -8.61
C ARG A 151 -13.40 19.78 -10.04
N ALA A 152 -14.70 19.68 -10.31
CA ALA A 152 -15.22 19.75 -11.68
C ALA A 152 -15.19 21.18 -12.24
N ASP A 153 -15.73 22.12 -11.49
CA ASP A 153 -15.97 23.51 -11.94
C ASP A 153 -15.88 24.54 -10.82
N GLY A 154 -15.43 24.15 -9.64
CA GLY A 154 -15.36 25.04 -8.47
C GLY A 154 -16.71 25.31 -7.81
N THR A 155 -17.76 24.49 -8.07
CA THR A 155 -19.07 24.64 -7.48
C THR A 155 -19.47 23.45 -6.61
N ALA A 156 -20.34 23.68 -5.61
CA ALA A 156 -20.96 22.62 -4.83
C ALA A 156 -22.47 22.90 -4.73
N PRO A 157 -23.34 21.88 -4.93
CA PRO A 157 -24.78 22.06 -4.81
C PRO A 157 -25.17 22.46 -3.39
N GLY A 158 -26.25 23.27 -3.26
CA GLY A 158 -26.78 23.64 -1.96
C GLY A 158 -27.35 22.45 -1.23
N GLY A 159 -27.10 22.37 0.07
CA GLY A 159 -27.57 21.28 0.91
C GLY A 159 -26.73 21.08 2.16
N SER A 160 -27.02 20.01 2.89
CA SER A 160 -26.26 19.64 4.09
C SER A 160 -26.11 18.13 4.21
N ALA A 161 -25.04 17.70 4.88
CA ALA A 161 -24.82 16.31 5.25
C ALA A 161 -24.29 16.20 6.68
N THR A 162 -24.73 15.15 7.39
CA THR A 162 -24.03 14.64 8.57
C THR A 162 -23.37 13.34 8.14
N ASP A 163 -22.04 13.32 8.14
CA ASP A 163 -21.26 12.26 7.52
C ASP A 163 -20.30 11.66 8.55
N VAL A 164 -20.63 10.50 9.08
CA VAL A 164 -19.93 9.82 10.17
C VAL A 164 -19.58 8.41 9.73
N PRO A 165 -18.34 7.94 9.86
CA PRO A 165 -17.96 6.60 9.44
C PRO A 165 -18.74 5.53 10.21
N GLU A 166 -19.07 4.43 9.51
CA GLU A 166 -19.75 3.30 10.12
C GLU A 166 -18.75 2.44 10.91
N TYR A 167 -17.56 2.23 10.36
CA TYR A 167 -16.50 1.46 11.00
C TYR A 167 -15.37 2.38 11.45
N ARG A 168 -14.82 2.11 12.63
CA ARG A 168 -13.75 2.96 13.19
C ARG A 168 -12.40 2.72 12.52
N GLU A 169 -12.13 1.50 12.02
CA GLU A 169 -10.91 1.16 11.32
C GLU A 169 -11.20 0.88 9.84
N ARG A 170 -10.51 1.58 8.99
CA ARG A 170 -10.67 1.55 7.53
C ARG A 170 -9.28 1.43 6.95
N GLY A 171 -8.86 0.18 6.73
CA GLY A 171 -7.44 -0.15 6.63
C GLY A 171 -6.92 -0.44 5.23
N VAL A 172 -5.62 -0.24 5.12
CA VAL A 172 -4.76 -0.79 4.07
C VAL A 172 -3.60 -1.50 4.75
N GLY A 173 -3.17 -2.62 4.22
CA GLY A 173 -1.97 -3.33 4.65
C GLY A 173 -0.93 -3.36 3.54
N VAL A 174 0.34 -3.22 3.89
CA VAL A 174 1.47 -3.31 2.99
C VAL A 174 2.59 -4.13 3.64
N CYS A 175 2.82 -5.33 3.12
CA CYS A 175 4.03 -6.05 3.42
C CYS A 175 5.17 -5.54 2.52
N ALA A 176 6.12 -4.82 3.16
CA ALA A 176 7.43 -4.49 2.62
C ALA A 176 8.50 -5.44 3.20
N CYS A 177 8.09 -6.67 3.53
CA CYS A 177 8.86 -7.66 4.25
C CYS A 177 9.94 -8.34 3.40
N TYR A 178 9.66 -8.55 2.11
CA TYR A 178 10.58 -9.17 1.14
C TYR A 178 11.01 -8.22 0.01
N ILE A 179 10.67 -6.96 0.12
CA ILE A 179 10.98 -5.92 -0.87
C ILE A 179 11.05 -4.57 -0.18
N HIS A 180 11.90 -3.69 -0.69
CA HIS A 180 11.84 -2.29 -0.32
C HIS A 180 10.82 -1.55 -1.19
N ILE A 181 10.01 -0.71 -0.56
CA ILE A 181 9.04 0.17 -1.23
C ILE A 181 9.44 1.61 -0.91
N SER A 182 9.44 2.48 -1.91
CA SER A 182 9.92 3.86 -1.73
C SER A 182 9.05 4.68 -0.79
N LEU A 183 9.67 5.60 -0.03
CA LEU A 183 8.93 6.55 0.82
C LEU A 183 7.98 7.43 -0.01
N ASP A 184 8.34 7.75 -1.23
CA ASP A 184 7.53 8.50 -2.17
C ASP A 184 6.24 7.73 -2.53
N TRP A 185 6.33 6.42 -2.72
CA TRP A 185 5.17 5.56 -2.94
C TRP A 185 4.25 5.54 -1.70
N PHE A 186 4.81 5.39 -0.51
CA PHE A 186 4.05 5.45 0.74
C PHE A 186 3.37 6.81 0.94
N GLU A 187 4.04 7.91 0.60
CA GLU A 187 3.41 9.24 0.67
C GLU A 187 2.22 9.35 -0.30
N ARG A 188 2.36 8.86 -1.53
CA ARG A 188 1.26 8.83 -2.50
C ARG A 188 0.10 7.94 -2.03
N LEU A 189 0.41 6.75 -1.50
CA LEU A 189 -0.59 5.84 -0.93
C LEU A 189 -1.36 6.53 0.21
N MET A 190 -0.66 7.08 1.20
CA MET A 190 -1.30 7.74 2.36
C MET A 190 -2.12 8.96 1.93
N ARG A 191 -1.66 9.72 0.95
CA ARG A 191 -2.40 10.84 0.37
C ARG A 191 -3.70 10.39 -0.29
N ASP A 192 -3.66 9.30 -1.04
CA ASP A 192 -4.84 8.73 -1.70
C ASP A 192 -5.79 8.06 -0.69
N MET A 193 -5.26 7.35 0.30
CA MET A 193 -6.00 6.83 1.45
C MET A 193 -6.77 7.94 2.17
N ALA A 194 -6.10 9.02 2.52
CA ALA A 194 -6.70 10.16 3.20
C ALA A 194 -7.81 10.82 2.35
N SER A 195 -7.60 10.95 1.03
CA SER A 195 -8.62 11.45 0.09
C SER A 195 -9.88 10.60 0.10
N GLN A 196 -9.74 9.31 0.38
CA GLN A 196 -10.83 8.35 0.52
C GLN A 196 -11.27 8.14 1.99
N LYS A 197 -10.75 8.93 2.94
CA LYS A 197 -11.06 8.84 4.38
C LYS A 197 -10.70 7.49 5.01
N LEU A 198 -9.72 6.76 4.45
CA LEU A 198 -9.08 5.62 5.09
C LEU A 198 -8.14 6.12 6.19
N ASN A 199 -8.04 5.40 7.31
CA ASN A 199 -7.41 5.92 8.53
C ASN A 199 -6.37 5.00 9.17
N GLN A 200 -6.13 3.80 8.63
CA GLN A 200 -5.17 2.86 9.20
C GLN A 200 -4.28 2.26 8.11
N LEU A 201 -2.97 2.24 8.35
CA LEU A 201 -2.00 1.59 7.49
C LEU A 201 -1.17 0.60 8.31
N TRP A 202 -1.42 -0.71 8.10
CA TRP A 202 -0.56 -1.76 8.60
C TRP A 202 0.68 -1.89 7.70
N ILE A 203 1.86 -1.97 8.32
CA ILE A 203 3.14 -2.10 7.62
C ILE A 203 3.99 -3.17 8.28
N GLU A 204 4.29 -4.24 7.55
CA GLU A 204 5.40 -5.11 7.89
C GLU A 204 6.62 -4.65 7.11
N ALA A 205 7.65 -4.18 7.79
CA ALA A 205 8.83 -3.62 7.15
C ALA A 205 10.10 -4.02 7.89
N LYS A 206 11.13 -4.37 7.13
CA LYS A 206 12.46 -4.57 7.69
C LYS A 206 13.06 -3.21 8.04
N VAL A 207 13.37 -2.99 9.30
CA VAL A 207 14.04 -1.78 9.79
C VAL A 207 15.45 -2.17 10.25
N ARG A 208 16.45 -1.34 9.93
CA ARG A 208 17.80 -1.56 10.43
C ARG A 208 17.82 -1.49 11.95
N SER A 209 18.15 -2.61 12.58
CA SER A 209 18.21 -2.76 14.02
C SER A 209 19.63 -2.49 14.52
N ASP A 210 19.73 -1.85 15.70
CA ASP A 210 20.99 -1.76 16.46
C ASP A 210 21.16 -2.98 17.39
N VAL A 211 20.04 -3.68 17.70
CA VAL A 211 20.05 -4.96 18.45
C VAL A 211 20.61 -6.06 17.57
N ASP A 212 20.24 -6.11 16.30
CA ASP A 212 20.70 -7.09 15.33
C ASP A 212 21.09 -6.42 14.01
N PRO A 213 22.27 -5.77 13.93
CA PRO A 213 22.70 -5.07 12.71
C PRO A 213 22.89 -5.99 11.50
N GLU A 214 23.13 -7.28 11.71
CA GLU A 214 23.38 -8.25 10.64
C GLU A 214 22.09 -8.66 9.91
N SER A 215 20.92 -8.44 10.51
CA SER A 215 19.64 -8.67 9.86
C SER A 215 19.37 -7.69 8.71
N ALA A 216 20.13 -6.60 8.60
CA ALA A 216 19.98 -5.55 7.58
C ALA A 216 20.80 -5.82 6.31
N PHE A 217 20.58 -6.93 5.64
CA PHE A 217 21.31 -7.31 4.42
C PHE A 217 20.50 -7.16 3.12
N TRP A 218 19.23 -6.84 3.21
CA TRP A 218 18.42 -6.52 2.03
C TRP A 218 17.82 -5.11 2.13
N GLY A 219 16.89 -4.74 1.24
CA GLY A 219 16.28 -3.42 1.19
C GLY A 219 15.52 -3.03 2.46
N TYR A 220 16.26 -2.71 3.51
CA TYR A 220 15.74 -2.26 4.80
C TYR A 220 15.45 -0.75 4.78
N TYR A 221 14.66 -0.30 5.78
CA TYR A 221 14.46 1.10 6.10
C TYR A 221 15.39 1.52 7.23
N THR A 222 15.91 2.73 7.13
CA THR A 222 16.59 3.37 8.26
C THR A 222 15.59 3.87 9.28
N LYS A 223 15.99 4.04 10.52
CA LYS A 223 15.14 4.65 11.56
C LYS A 223 14.66 6.05 11.19
N ASP A 224 15.46 6.83 10.44
CA ASP A 224 15.06 8.17 9.99
C ASP A 224 13.99 8.11 8.91
N GLU A 225 14.05 7.15 8.01
CA GLU A 225 12.98 6.89 7.02
C GLU A 225 11.69 6.46 7.70
N VAL A 226 11.75 5.59 8.72
CA VAL A 226 10.57 5.23 9.52
C VAL A 226 9.97 6.46 10.20
N ARG A 227 10.79 7.30 10.83
CA ARG A 227 10.30 8.57 11.41
C ARG A 227 9.67 9.50 10.36
N GLN A 228 10.15 9.45 9.11
CA GLN A 228 9.51 10.16 8.01
C GLN A 228 8.14 9.58 7.66
N LEU A 229 8.00 8.24 7.63
CA LEU A 229 6.71 7.58 7.45
C LEU A 229 5.71 7.97 8.54
N VAL A 230 6.14 7.95 9.81
CA VAL A 230 5.33 8.36 10.97
C VAL A 230 4.82 9.80 10.78
N ARG A 231 5.73 10.75 10.51
CA ARG A 231 5.33 12.16 10.27
C ARG A 231 4.39 12.33 9.06
N THR A 232 4.55 11.48 8.05
CA THR A 232 3.68 11.50 6.86
C THR A 232 2.29 10.97 7.21
N ALA A 233 2.21 9.87 7.95
CA ALA A 233 0.94 9.30 8.40
C ALA A 233 0.17 10.28 9.32
N GLU A 234 0.87 10.90 10.28
CA GLU A 234 0.30 11.95 11.13
C GLU A 234 -0.28 13.10 10.30
N ARG A 235 0.44 13.55 9.26
CA ARG A 235 0.00 14.61 8.34
C ARG A 235 -1.32 14.28 7.66
N TYR A 236 -1.57 13.02 7.38
CA TYR A 236 -2.76 12.52 6.68
C TYR A 236 -3.82 11.91 7.61
N HIS A 237 -3.68 12.04 8.93
CA HIS A 237 -4.58 11.47 9.93
C HIS A 237 -4.72 9.94 9.79
N ILE A 238 -3.62 9.27 9.50
CA ILE A 238 -3.54 7.81 9.36
C ILE A 238 -2.79 7.26 10.56
N GLU A 239 -3.34 6.23 11.20
CA GLU A 239 -2.67 5.44 12.21
C GLU A 239 -1.78 4.39 11.54
N LEU A 240 -0.52 4.28 11.95
CA LEU A 240 0.35 3.18 11.54
C LEU A 240 0.21 2.02 12.52
N VAL A 241 0.23 0.79 11.98
CA VAL A 241 0.28 -0.46 12.72
C VAL A 241 1.50 -1.23 12.24
N PRO A 242 2.67 -1.06 12.87
CA PRO A 242 3.88 -1.76 12.47
C PRO A 242 3.88 -3.21 12.92
N GLU A 243 4.60 -4.05 12.16
CA GLU A 243 4.78 -5.46 12.45
C GLU A 243 6.25 -5.88 12.35
N ILE A 244 6.69 -6.68 13.34
CA ILE A 244 7.76 -7.68 13.19
C ILE A 244 7.10 -9.03 13.46
N ASN A 245 6.98 -9.84 12.41
CA ASN A 245 6.31 -11.13 12.50
C ASN A 245 7.06 -12.10 13.43
N SER A 246 6.32 -12.82 14.28
CA SER A 246 6.82 -13.81 15.24
C SER A 246 5.64 -14.69 15.71
N PRO A 247 5.85 -15.96 16.04
CA PRO A 247 7.12 -16.71 16.03
C PRO A 247 7.44 -17.36 14.68
N GLY A 248 6.57 -17.22 13.67
CA GLY A 248 6.82 -17.55 12.26
C GLY A 248 7.52 -16.41 11.52
N HIS A 249 7.88 -16.62 10.23
CA HIS A 249 8.42 -15.61 9.31
C HIS A 249 9.62 -14.79 9.82
N MET A 250 10.37 -15.34 10.80
CA MET A 250 11.53 -14.69 11.39
C MET A 250 12.86 -15.02 10.71
N ASP A 251 12.82 -15.60 9.53
CA ASP A 251 14.00 -16.09 8.81
C ASP A 251 15.12 -15.05 8.67
N THR A 252 14.80 -13.79 8.40
CA THR A 252 15.81 -12.72 8.31
C THR A 252 16.45 -12.36 9.64
N TYR A 253 15.69 -12.41 10.72
CA TYR A 253 16.20 -12.14 12.06
C TYR A 253 16.92 -13.34 12.66
N LEU A 254 16.54 -14.55 12.24
CA LEU A 254 17.11 -15.79 12.78
C LEU A 254 18.28 -16.36 11.94
N GLU A 255 18.60 -15.77 10.79
CA GLU A 255 19.70 -16.26 9.95
C GLU A 255 21.05 -16.25 10.71
N GLY A 256 21.31 -15.19 11.48
CA GLY A 256 22.49 -15.06 12.35
C GLY A 256 22.39 -15.80 13.69
N HIS A 257 21.19 -16.34 14.03
CA HIS A 257 20.87 -16.88 15.36
C HIS A 257 20.34 -18.32 15.32
N PRO A 258 21.09 -19.29 14.79
CA PRO A 258 20.63 -20.68 14.69
C PRO A 258 20.34 -21.33 16.06
N GLU A 259 20.86 -20.78 17.15
CA GLU A 259 20.59 -21.19 18.52
C GLU A 259 19.18 -20.81 19.00
N LEU A 260 18.57 -19.79 18.41
CA LEU A 260 17.20 -19.34 18.71
C LEU A 260 16.15 -19.97 17.80
N GLN A 261 16.60 -20.65 16.73
CA GLN A 261 15.69 -21.32 15.80
C GLN A 261 15.10 -22.59 16.44
N LEU A 262 13.81 -22.78 16.20
CA LEU A 262 13.13 -24.04 16.54
C LEU A 262 13.80 -25.19 15.80
N LYS A 263 14.13 -26.28 16.51
CA LYS A 263 14.75 -27.48 15.93
C LYS A 263 13.75 -28.61 15.81
N ASP A 264 13.80 -29.31 14.69
CA ASP A 264 12.96 -30.48 14.49
C ASP A 264 13.42 -31.65 15.38
N LYS A 265 12.66 -32.77 15.33
CA LYS A 265 12.95 -33.99 16.09
C LYS A 265 14.32 -34.62 15.78
N ASP A 266 14.93 -34.29 14.65
CA ASP A 266 16.25 -34.73 14.22
C ASP A 266 17.36 -33.73 14.59
N GLY A 267 16.98 -32.61 15.23
CA GLY A 267 17.88 -31.55 15.67
C GLY A 267 18.22 -30.52 14.56
N THR A 268 17.51 -30.56 13.43
CA THR A 268 17.71 -29.61 12.32
C THR A 268 17.04 -28.28 12.63
N PRO A 269 17.76 -27.15 12.57
CA PRO A 269 17.18 -25.84 12.75
C PRO A 269 16.16 -25.50 11.66
N SER A 270 15.10 -24.80 12.03
CA SER A 270 14.05 -24.29 11.15
C SER A 270 14.18 -22.76 11.01
N PRO A 271 14.81 -22.23 9.99
CA PRO A 271 15.16 -20.81 9.88
C PRO A 271 14.03 -19.82 10.12
N PRO A 272 12.79 -20.05 9.63
CA PRO A 272 11.72 -19.07 9.82
C PRO A 272 11.03 -19.14 11.20
N ARG A 273 11.45 -20.07 12.09
CA ARG A 273 10.70 -20.34 13.33
C ARG A 273 11.51 -20.04 14.57
N LEU A 274 11.04 -19.13 15.39
CA LEU A 274 11.56 -18.85 16.72
C LEU A 274 11.21 -20.01 17.66
N ASP A 275 12.13 -20.43 18.51
CA ASP A 275 11.84 -21.47 19.53
C ASP A 275 11.13 -20.85 20.73
N ILE A 276 9.80 -20.89 20.73
CA ILE A 276 8.94 -20.33 21.78
C ILE A 276 9.09 -21.02 23.15
N THR A 277 9.83 -22.11 23.22
CA THR A 277 10.08 -22.84 24.49
C THR A 277 11.26 -22.26 25.27
N ARG A 278 11.98 -21.28 24.68
CA ARG A 278 13.23 -20.74 25.24
C ARG A 278 13.05 -19.30 25.70
N PRO A 279 13.38 -18.99 26.96
CA PRO A 279 13.36 -17.61 27.46
C PRO A 279 14.26 -16.64 26.67
N GLU A 280 15.38 -17.14 26.15
CA GLU A 280 16.32 -16.33 25.34
C GLU A 280 15.71 -15.91 24.00
N ALA A 281 14.87 -16.74 23.40
CA ALA A 281 14.16 -16.44 22.18
C ALA A 281 13.10 -15.37 22.41
N PHE A 282 12.34 -15.44 23.51
CA PHE A 282 11.42 -14.38 23.93
C PHE A 282 12.15 -13.06 24.19
N ALA A 283 13.27 -13.09 24.94
CA ALA A 283 14.06 -11.89 25.21
C ALA A 283 14.63 -11.24 23.94
N TYR A 284 15.07 -12.03 22.98
CA TYR A 284 15.54 -11.54 21.69
C TYR A 284 14.40 -10.84 20.93
N TYR A 285 13.24 -11.50 20.77
CA TYR A 285 12.12 -10.90 20.07
C TYR A 285 11.65 -9.58 20.73
N THR A 286 11.47 -9.58 22.05
CA THR A 286 11.03 -8.36 22.76
C THR A 286 12.03 -7.23 22.68
N SER A 287 13.34 -7.51 22.60
CA SER A 287 14.35 -6.46 22.37
C SER A 287 14.24 -5.80 20.99
N LEU A 288 13.83 -6.55 19.95
CA LEU A 288 13.52 -5.99 18.62
C LEU A 288 12.24 -5.16 18.66
N VAL A 289 11.23 -5.61 19.42
CA VAL A 289 9.96 -4.90 19.61
C VAL A 289 10.20 -3.56 20.32
N ASP A 290 10.95 -3.55 21.41
CA ASP A 290 11.29 -2.33 22.17
C ASP A 290 11.98 -1.30 21.25
N GLU A 291 12.98 -1.73 20.51
CA GLU A 291 13.68 -0.87 19.56
C GLU A 291 12.75 -0.32 18.47
N ALA A 292 11.84 -1.15 17.95
CA ALA A 292 10.88 -0.75 16.94
C ALA A 292 9.87 0.26 17.50
N LEU A 293 9.31 0.04 18.69
CA LEU A 293 8.34 0.94 19.34
C LEU A 293 8.91 2.33 19.59
N ASP A 294 10.21 2.45 19.92
CA ASP A 294 10.90 3.74 20.06
C ASP A 294 10.93 4.58 18.77
N VAL A 295 10.79 3.93 17.63
CA VAL A 295 10.88 4.58 16.30
C VAL A 295 9.51 4.81 15.67
N TRP A 296 8.62 3.82 15.77
CA TRP A 296 7.28 3.89 15.16
C TRP A 296 6.31 4.78 15.95
N ASP A 297 6.46 4.86 17.27
CA ASP A 297 5.60 5.66 18.18
C ASP A 297 4.09 5.50 17.87
N THR A 298 3.61 4.26 17.88
CA THR A 298 2.24 3.90 17.53
C THR A 298 1.46 3.36 18.72
N ARG A 299 0.13 3.36 18.66
CA ARG A 299 -0.75 2.82 19.69
C ARG A 299 -0.91 1.31 19.66
N SER A 300 -0.70 0.71 18.49
CA SER A 300 -0.84 -0.71 18.25
C SER A 300 0.46 -1.31 17.78
N TRP A 301 0.73 -2.52 18.22
CA TRP A 301 1.79 -3.38 17.72
C TRP A 301 1.18 -4.63 17.10
N HIS A 302 1.63 -5.01 15.92
CA HIS A 302 1.24 -6.28 15.30
C HIS A 302 2.41 -7.25 15.39
N MET A 303 2.18 -8.44 15.95
CA MET A 303 3.23 -9.45 16.05
C MET A 303 3.18 -10.52 14.96
N GLY A 304 2.26 -10.41 13.98
CA GLY A 304 2.02 -11.47 13.00
C GLY A 304 1.28 -12.64 13.64
N ALA A 305 2.01 -13.61 14.13
CA ALA A 305 1.51 -14.85 14.73
C ALA A 305 0.86 -15.82 13.73
N ASP A 306 1.03 -15.56 12.43
CA ASP A 306 0.52 -16.39 11.35
C ASP A 306 1.55 -17.46 10.95
N GLU A 307 1.01 -18.53 10.37
CA GLU A 307 1.72 -19.58 9.64
C GLU A 307 2.92 -20.21 10.38
N TYR A 308 2.95 -20.17 11.72
CA TYR A 308 4.05 -20.71 12.51
C TYR A 308 4.40 -22.17 12.14
N MET A 309 3.40 -22.99 11.80
CA MET A 309 3.58 -24.38 11.36
C MET A 309 3.37 -24.57 9.84
N ILE A 310 3.48 -23.51 9.02
CA ILE A 310 3.34 -23.67 7.57
C ILE A 310 4.32 -24.70 7.00
N GLY A 311 3.83 -25.62 6.19
CA GLY A 311 4.65 -26.66 5.56
C GLY A 311 5.19 -27.76 6.50
N THR A 312 4.78 -27.76 7.78
CA THR A 312 5.17 -28.73 8.80
C THR A 312 4.06 -28.95 9.82
N ALA A 313 4.33 -29.64 10.92
CA ALA A 313 3.34 -29.86 11.97
C ALA A 313 4.02 -29.97 13.35
N TYR A 314 3.27 -29.68 14.41
CA TYR A 314 3.77 -29.76 15.79
C TYR A 314 4.44 -31.09 16.18
N PRO A 315 4.02 -32.29 15.71
CA PRO A 315 4.73 -33.52 15.97
C PRO A 315 6.17 -33.59 15.49
N ASP A 316 6.57 -32.72 14.55
CA ASP A 316 7.95 -32.60 14.12
C ASP A 316 8.81 -31.84 15.13
N PHE A 317 8.19 -31.14 16.10
CA PHE A 317 8.83 -30.32 17.13
C PHE A 317 8.41 -30.73 18.54
N PRO A 318 8.83 -31.92 19.03
CA PRO A 318 8.33 -32.50 20.29
C PRO A 318 8.62 -31.67 21.53
N GLN A 319 9.61 -30.75 21.50
CA GLN A 319 9.92 -29.86 22.61
C GLN A 319 8.77 -28.88 22.93
N ILE A 320 7.96 -28.48 21.94
CA ILE A 320 6.80 -27.59 22.19
C ILE A 320 5.77 -28.33 23.02
N GLN A 321 5.48 -29.61 22.68
CA GLN A 321 4.57 -30.44 23.47
C GLN A 321 5.12 -30.70 24.87
N ALA A 322 6.43 -30.94 25.00
CA ALA A 322 7.07 -31.15 26.31
C ALA A 322 6.94 -29.88 27.19
N TYR A 323 7.24 -28.70 26.63
CA TYR A 323 7.08 -27.42 27.30
C TYR A 323 5.63 -27.20 27.74
N ALA A 324 4.66 -27.38 26.83
CA ALA A 324 3.23 -27.25 27.20
C ALA A 324 2.84 -28.14 28.35
N THR A 325 3.25 -29.42 28.31
CA THR A 325 2.95 -30.41 29.35
C THR A 325 3.61 -30.03 30.69
N GLU A 326 4.86 -29.59 30.67
CA GLU A 326 5.60 -29.16 31.87
C GLU A 326 4.95 -27.95 32.52
N LYS A 327 4.59 -26.95 31.72
CA LYS A 327 4.08 -25.67 32.22
C LYS A 327 2.60 -25.71 32.63
N PHE A 328 1.75 -26.39 31.86
CA PHE A 328 0.30 -26.36 32.00
C PHE A 328 -0.30 -27.69 32.45
N GLY A 329 0.51 -28.74 32.53
CA GLY A 329 0.09 -30.06 33.01
C GLY A 329 -0.37 -31.03 31.91
N ALA A 330 -0.77 -32.23 32.39
CA ALA A 330 -1.25 -33.29 31.48
C ALA A 330 -2.53 -32.83 30.77
N GLY A 331 -2.54 -32.91 29.45
CA GLY A 331 -3.65 -32.48 28.62
C GLY A 331 -3.38 -31.16 27.86
N ALA A 332 -2.33 -30.47 28.20
CA ALA A 332 -1.86 -29.33 27.42
C ALA A 332 -1.40 -29.76 26.02
N THR A 333 -1.57 -28.88 25.06
CA THR A 333 -1.24 -29.10 23.65
C THR A 333 -0.18 -28.08 23.20
N PRO A 334 0.48 -28.28 22.06
CA PRO A 334 1.35 -27.27 21.50
C PRO A 334 0.66 -25.91 21.23
N ASP A 335 -0.65 -25.93 20.97
CA ASP A 335 -1.43 -24.70 20.79
C ASP A 335 -1.48 -23.88 22.10
N ASP A 336 -1.48 -24.53 23.28
CA ASP A 336 -1.39 -23.83 24.57
C ASP A 336 -0.05 -23.12 24.75
N ALA A 337 1.05 -23.72 24.28
CA ALA A 337 2.37 -23.07 24.28
C ALA A 337 2.42 -21.88 23.33
N PHE A 338 1.79 -21.99 22.16
CA PHE A 338 1.69 -20.87 21.20
C PHE A 338 0.89 -19.71 21.77
N VAL A 339 -0.30 -19.98 22.34
CA VAL A 339 -1.15 -18.95 22.96
C VAL A 339 -0.44 -18.30 24.14
N ASP A 340 0.26 -19.08 24.97
CA ASP A 340 1.08 -18.55 26.09
C ASP A 340 2.17 -17.59 25.60
N PHE A 341 2.86 -17.91 24.50
CA PHE A 341 3.86 -17.01 23.90
C PHE A 341 3.21 -15.71 23.42
N VAL A 342 2.06 -15.77 22.75
CA VAL A 342 1.31 -14.59 22.31
C VAL A 342 0.90 -13.73 23.51
N ASN A 343 0.39 -14.33 24.59
CA ASN A 343 0.02 -13.61 25.81
C ASN A 343 1.24 -12.95 26.49
N GLN A 344 2.40 -13.62 26.51
CA GLN A 344 3.63 -13.00 27.04
C GLN A 344 4.05 -11.77 26.24
N VAL A 345 3.89 -11.81 24.90
CA VAL A 345 4.13 -10.64 24.05
C VAL A 345 3.10 -9.54 24.32
N ASP A 346 1.84 -9.90 24.53
CA ASP A 346 0.78 -8.94 24.93
C ASP A 346 1.12 -8.24 26.23
N ASP A 347 1.47 -9.01 27.28
CA ASP A 347 1.90 -8.46 28.57
C ASP A 347 3.06 -7.46 28.40
N HIS A 348 4.02 -7.78 27.52
CA HIS A 348 5.18 -6.94 27.24
C HIS A 348 4.77 -5.61 26.59
N VAL A 349 4.03 -5.64 25.46
CA VAL A 349 3.64 -4.41 24.75
C VAL A 349 2.59 -3.59 25.47
N ARG A 350 1.74 -4.24 26.27
CA ARG A 350 0.75 -3.59 27.11
C ARG A 350 1.39 -2.84 28.28
N ALA A 351 2.50 -3.35 28.81
CA ALA A 351 3.28 -2.64 29.82
C ALA A 351 3.78 -1.26 29.32
N ASP A 352 3.97 -1.12 28.00
CA ASP A 352 4.30 0.15 27.32
C ASP A 352 3.05 0.91 26.83
N GLY A 353 1.85 0.48 27.24
CA GLY A 353 0.57 1.13 26.90
C GLY A 353 0.08 0.90 25.49
N ARG A 354 0.54 -0.15 24.80
CA ARG A 354 0.17 -0.51 23.44
C ARG A 354 -0.87 -1.63 23.42
N THR A 355 -1.58 -1.77 22.32
CA THR A 355 -2.50 -2.90 22.07
C THR A 355 -1.84 -3.88 21.10
N LEU A 356 -1.81 -5.17 21.46
CA LEU A 356 -1.34 -6.22 20.59
C LEU A 356 -2.39 -6.56 19.53
N ARG A 357 -1.92 -6.82 18.31
CA ARG A 357 -2.73 -7.34 17.19
C ARG A 357 -2.07 -8.59 16.63
N VAL A 358 -2.90 -9.56 16.19
CA VAL A 358 -2.44 -10.84 15.64
C VAL A 358 -3.30 -11.26 14.45
N TRP A 359 -2.72 -12.03 13.52
CA TRP A 359 -3.48 -12.79 12.54
C TRP A 359 -4.18 -13.99 13.19
N ASN A 360 -5.27 -14.46 12.59
CA ASN A 360 -6.16 -15.45 13.25
C ASN A 360 -5.80 -16.91 13.05
N ASP A 361 -4.97 -17.28 12.09
CA ASP A 361 -4.79 -18.69 11.68
C ASP A 361 -4.08 -19.56 12.70
N GLY A 362 -3.28 -18.98 13.60
CA GLY A 362 -2.75 -19.66 14.80
C GLY A 362 -3.78 -19.87 15.90
N LEU A 363 -4.94 -19.23 15.84
CA LEU A 363 -5.98 -19.29 16.86
C LEU A 363 -7.00 -20.38 16.51
N LEU A 364 -6.79 -21.58 17.05
CA LEU A 364 -7.65 -22.71 16.76
C LEU A 364 -8.84 -22.76 17.74
N GLY A 365 -10.05 -22.98 17.22
CA GLY A 365 -11.29 -23.05 18.00
C GLY A 365 -11.42 -24.34 18.80
N ARG A 366 -10.33 -24.81 19.42
CA ARG A 366 -10.30 -26.01 20.28
C ARG A 366 -10.32 -25.60 21.75
N ASN A 367 -10.66 -26.55 22.62
CA ASN A 367 -10.52 -26.33 24.06
C ASN A 367 -9.04 -26.26 24.42
N HIS A 368 -8.59 -25.12 24.86
CA HIS A 368 -7.24 -24.85 25.34
C HIS A 368 -7.25 -24.77 26.87
N LEU A 369 -6.11 -25.12 27.49
CA LEU A 369 -5.88 -24.87 28.92
C LEU A 369 -5.44 -23.42 29.15
N VAL A 370 -4.83 -22.80 28.12
CA VAL A 370 -4.42 -21.40 28.10
C VAL A 370 -5.40 -20.61 27.24
N ALA A 371 -6.04 -19.61 27.79
CA ALA A 371 -6.89 -18.69 27.05
C ALA A 371 -6.04 -17.54 26.46
N LEU A 372 -6.36 -17.12 25.26
CA LEU A 372 -5.80 -15.90 24.68
C LEU A 372 -6.27 -14.69 25.51
N ASP A 373 -5.43 -13.72 25.80
CA ASP A 373 -5.79 -12.52 26.55
C ASP A 373 -6.82 -11.67 25.79
N GLN A 374 -7.83 -11.17 26.51
CA GLN A 374 -9.06 -10.63 25.90
C GLN A 374 -8.84 -9.33 25.12
N ASP A 375 -7.88 -8.54 25.49
CA ASP A 375 -7.55 -7.24 24.89
C ASP A 375 -6.71 -7.34 23.61
N ILE A 376 -6.23 -8.53 23.26
CA ILE A 376 -5.58 -8.79 21.96
C ILE A 376 -6.59 -8.66 20.84
N ALA A 377 -6.32 -7.74 19.90
CA ALA A 377 -7.13 -7.56 18.70
C ALA A 377 -6.77 -8.60 17.63
N VAL A 378 -7.78 -9.16 16.97
CA VAL A 378 -7.58 -10.21 15.97
C VAL A 378 -7.93 -9.71 14.56
N GLU A 379 -6.99 -9.88 13.65
CA GLU A 379 -7.19 -9.61 12.23
C GLU A 379 -7.47 -10.92 11.50
N HIS A 380 -8.73 -11.08 11.11
CA HIS A 380 -9.23 -12.35 10.58
C HIS A 380 -9.09 -12.41 9.07
N TRP A 381 -8.11 -13.21 8.58
CA TRP A 381 -7.81 -13.34 7.17
C TRP A 381 -8.18 -14.71 6.57
N LEU A 382 -8.07 -15.77 7.35
CA LEU A 382 -8.29 -17.16 6.92
C LEU A 382 -9.52 -17.77 7.59
N GLY A 383 -10.40 -18.39 6.80
CA GLY A 383 -11.52 -19.20 7.29
C GLY A 383 -11.27 -20.70 7.14
N GLY A 384 -12.04 -21.53 7.83
CA GLY A 384 -11.92 -22.99 7.78
C GLY A 384 -10.75 -23.53 8.59
N GLY A 385 -10.31 -24.77 8.30
CA GLY A 385 -9.11 -25.37 8.93
C GLY A 385 -9.17 -25.57 10.45
N GLY A 386 -10.28 -25.25 11.11
CA GLY A 386 -10.42 -25.31 12.57
C GLY A 386 -10.06 -24.00 13.27
N VAL A 387 -9.76 -22.92 12.53
CA VAL A 387 -9.56 -21.59 13.12
C VAL A 387 -10.84 -21.08 13.78
N GLN A 388 -10.67 -20.24 14.80
CA GLN A 388 -11.79 -19.67 15.52
C GLN A 388 -12.56 -18.68 14.65
N LYS A 389 -13.89 -18.82 14.63
CA LYS A 389 -14.76 -17.98 13.78
C LYS A 389 -14.84 -16.54 14.27
N PRO A 390 -15.04 -15.56 13.36
CA PRO A 390 -15.26 -14.16 13.72
C PRO A 390 -16.35 -13.97 14.78
N SER A 391 -17.51 -14.62 14.63
CA SER A 391 -18.60 -14.53 15.61
C SER A 391 -18.20 -15.01 17.00
N SER A 392 -17.36 -16.05 17.09
CA SER A 392 -16.86 -16.57 18.35
C SER A 392 -15.90 -15.61 19.04
N LEU A 393 -14.90 -15.10 18.31
CA LEU A 393 -13.96 -14.09 18.80
C LEU A 393 -14.67 -12.83 19.31
N ILE A 394 -15.67 -12.36 18.56
CA ILE A 394 -16.47 -11.19 18.94
C ILE A 394 -17.33 -11.48 20.18
N ALA A 395 -17.88 -12.71 20.31
CA ALA A 395 -18.66 -13.11 21.49
C ALA A 395 -17.82 -13.16 22.76
N GLU A 396 -16.51 -13.39 22.65
CA GLU A 396 -15.54 -13.27 23.74
C GLU A 396 -15.22 -11.82 24.12
N GLY A 397 -15.75 -10.84 23.40
CA GLY A 397 -15.51 -9.40 23.60
C GLY A 397 -14.24 -8.88 22.93
N ARG A 398 -13.63 -9.64 22.00
CA ARG A 398 -12.42 -9.23 21.27
C ARG A 398 -12.74 -8.29 20.14
N GLU A 399 -11.84 -7.38 19.88
CA GLU A 399 -11.86 -6.59 18.68
C GLU A 399 -11.40 -7.42 17.48
N VAL A 400 -12.21 -7.41 16.42
CA VAL A 400 -11.96 -8.18 15.20
C VAL A 400 -12.00 -7.24 14.00
N MET A 401 -10.96 -7.33 13.15
CA MET A 401 -10.92 -6.68 11.84
C MET A 401 -11.10 -7.74 10.74
N ASN A 402 -11.89 -7.43 9.73
CA ASN A 402 -12.00 -8.27 8.54
C ASN A 402 -10.82 -7.97 7.59
N SER A 403 -9.88 -8.90 7.52
CA SER A 403 -8.70 -8.88 6.66
C SER A 403 -8.69 -10.05 5.67
N SER A 404 -9.88 -10.52 5.28
CA SER A 404 -10.11 -11.72 4.48
C SER A 404 -9.16 -11.85 3.28
N TYR A 405 -8.73 -13.07 2.96
CA TYR A 405 -7.90 -13.38 1.80
C TYR A 405 -8.48 -12.85 0.48
N SER A 406 -9.81 -12.83 0.35
CA SER A 406 -10.50 -12.25 -0.81
C SER A 406 -10.22 -10.75 -1.03
N LEU A 407 -9.66 -10.05 -0.03
CA LEU A 407 -9.26 -8.64 -0.09
C LEU A 407 -7.76 -8.44 -0.43
N TYR A 408 -7.03 -9.50 -0.77
CA TYR A 408 -5.59 -9.43 -1.00
C TYR A 408 -5.22 -8.97 -2.43
N LEU A 409 -4.09 -8.29 -2.51
CA LEU A 409 -3.37 -7.94 -3.72
C LEU A 409 -1.96 -8.54 -3.61
N VAL A 410 -1.73 -9.66 -4.28
CA VAL A 410 -0.44 -10.35 -4.27
C VAL A 410 0.33 -9.98 -5.54
N ARG A 411 1.56 -9.52 -5.40
CA ARG A 411 2.45 -9.24 -6.56
C ARG A 411 2.66 -10.51 -7.37
N GLY A 412 2.40 -10.41 -8.67
CA GLY A 412 2.50 -11.55 -9.58
C GLY A 412 1.54 -12.71 -9.31
N GLY A 413 0.58 -12.54 -8.41
CA GLY A 413 -0.35 -13.57 -7.97
C GLY A 413 -1.80 -13.10 -7.92
N TYR A 414 -2.49 -13.52 -6.86
CA TYR A 414 -3.90 -13.22 -6.67
C TYR A 414 -4.16 -11.72 -6.63
N THR A 415 -5.23 -11.30 -7.27
CA THR A 415 -5.72 -9.92 -7.22
C THR A 415 -7.18 -9.93 -6.81
N MET A 416 -7.50 -9.15 -5.78
CA MET A 416 -8.85 -8.91 -5.29
C MET A 416 -9.85 -8.72 -6.44
N GLN A 417 -10.93 -9.49 -6.42
CA GLN A 417 -11.98 -9.45 -7.46
C GLN A 417 -12.98 -8.33 -7.15
N THR A 418 -12.51 -7.06 -7.22
CA THR A 418 -13.26 -5.87 -6.77
C THR A 418 -14.63 -5.77 -7.42
N ALA A 419 -14.74 -6.07 -8.73
CA ALA A 419 -16.01 -6.06 -9.44
C ALA A 419 -17.01 -7.05 -8.86
N LYS A 420 -16.57 -8.29 -8.63
CA LYS A 420 -17.40 -9.34 -8.05
C LYS A 420 -17.85 -8.97 -6.62
N LEU A 421 -16.94 -8.46 -5.80
CA LEU A 421 -17.26 -8.06 -4.42
C LEU A 421 -18.26 -6.89 -4.41
N TYR A 422 -18.05 -5.90 -5.25
CA TYR A 422 -18.98 -4.76 -5.37
C TYR A 422 -20.36 -5.23 -5.81
N ASP A 423 -20.47 -5.98 -6.90
CA ASP A 423 -21.77 -6.38 -7.46
C ASP A 423 -22.50 -7.39 -6.58
N SER A 424 -21.79 -8.23 -5.80
CA SER A 424 -22.41 -9.12 -4.80
C SER A 424 -22.90 -8.39 -3.54
N GLY A 425 -22.56 -7.10 -3.36
CA GLY A 425 -22.90 -6.36 -2.15
C GLY A 425 -22.08 -6.75 -0.92
N TRP A 426 -20.82 -7.14 -1.13
CA TRP A 426 -19.89 -7.42 -0.03
C TRP A 426 -19.81 -6.26 0.95
N SER A 427 -19.71 -6.57 2.22
CA SER A 427 -19.50 -5.61 3.31
C SER A 427 -18.50 -6.17 4.33
N PRO A 428 -17.99 -5.39 5.28
CA PRO A 428 -17.13 -5.88 6.36
C PRO A 428 -17.72 -7.00 7.21
N LEU A 429 -19.02 -7.30 7.08
CA LEU A 429 -19.68 -8.44 7.72
C LEU A 429 -19.36 -9.78 7.03
N SER A 430 -18.86 -9.77 5.81
CA SER A 430 -18.62 -10.97 4.97
C SER A 430 -17.17 -11.41 5.12
N PHE A 431 -16.93 -12.43 5.94
CA PHE A 431 -15.64 -13.10 6.09
C PHE A 431 -15.53 -14.31 5.13
N GLU A 432 -14.38 -15.01 5.12
CA GLU A 432 -14.13 -16.12 4.20
C GLU A 432 -15.09 -17.31 4.41
N ASP A 433 -15.44 -17.62 5.65
CA ASP A 433 -16.29 -18.76 6.01
C ASP A 433 -17.53 -18.39 6.82
N GLU A 434 -17.76 -17.10 7.06
CA GLU A 434 -18.89 -16.61 7.83
C GLU A 434 -19.37 -15.24 7.34
N THR A 435 -20.68 -15.02 7.37
CA THR A 435 -21.28 -13.70 7.21
C THR A 435 -22.09 -13.36 8.46
N LEU A 436 -21.72 -12.29 9.13
CA LEU A 436 -22.43 -11.79 10.31
C LEU A 436 -23.76 -11.14 9.90
N ALA A 437 -24.83 -11.47 10.60
CA ALA A 437 -26.18 -10.96 10.28
C ALA A 437 -26.32 -9.46 10.56
N THR A 438 -25.62 -8.93 11.54
CA THR A 438 -25.64 -7.53 11.96
C THR A 438 -24.24 -7.08 12.37
N ARG A 439 -23.97 -5.79 12.35
CA ARG A 439 -22.68 -5.23 12.79
C ARG A 439 -22.58 -5.27 14.32
N PRO A 440 -21.70 -6.10 14.91
CA PRO A 440 -21.43 -6.05 16.34
C PRO A 440 -20.49 -4.89 16.68
N ALA A 441 -20.48 -4.49 17.96
CA ALA A 441 -19.65 -3.35 18.42
C ALA A 441 -18.15 -3.63 18.28
N HIS A 442 -17.73 -4.88 18.44
CA HIS A 442 -16.33 -5.30 18.38
C HIS A 442 -15.81 -5.60 16.96
N LEU A 443 -16.65 -5.49 15.92
CA LEU A 443 -16.17 -5.49 14.56
C LEU A 443 -15.63 -4.11 14.22
N THR A 444 -14.31 -3.97 14.17
CA THR A 444 -13.64 -2.68 14.03
C THR A 444 -13.73 -2.10 12.63
N GLY A 445 -13.69 -2.96 11.61
CA GLY A 445 -13.75 -2.58 10.21
C GLY A 445 -13.22 -3.65 9.27
N ALA A 446 -12.58 -3.19 8.18
CA ALA A 446 -11.91 -4.07 7.22
C ALA A 446 -10.71 -3.39 6.58
N LYS A 447 -9.77 -4.21 6.06
CA LYS A 447 -8.62 -3.73 5.29
C LYS A 447 -8.36 -4.59 4.05
N ILE A 448 -7.81 -3.97 3.03
CA ILE A 448 -7.14 -4.66 1.93
C ILE A 448 -5.66 -4.82 2.27
N THR A 449 -5.03 -5.91 1.82
CA THR A 449 -3.60 -6.14 2.10
C THR A 449 -2.82 -6.45 0.83
N MET A 450 -1.64 -5.84 0.71
CA MET A 450 -0.72 -5.98 -0.41
C MET A 450 0.47 -6.84 0.00
N TRP A 451 0.64 -7.99 -0.67
CA TRP A 451 1.69 -8.98 -0.38
C TRP A 451 2.72 -9.04 -1.51
N PRO A 452 4.00 -9.22 -1.21
CA PRO A 452 5.09 -9.21 -2.18
C PRO A 452 5.55 -10.60 -2.64
N ASP A 453 4.77 -11.66 -2.53
CA ASP A 453 5.20 -13.07 -2.70
C ASP A 453 6.03 -13.33 -3.96
N SER A 454 5.74 -12.61 -5.04
CA SER A 454 6.57 -12.60 -6.24
C SER A 454 7.17 -11.21 -6.46
N ALA A 455 8.05 -10.79 -5.54
CA ALA A 455 8.54 -9.41 -5.43
C ALA A 455 9.00 -8.79 -6.76
N ALA A 456 9.69 -9.56 -7.61
CA ALA A 456 10.22 -9.09 -8.89
C ALA A 456 9.17 -9.06 -10.03
N ALA A 457 7.95 -9.57 -9.81
CA ALA A 457 6.96 -9.69 -10.88
C ALA A 457 6.29 -8.36 -11.26
N GLU A 458 6.26 -7.39 -10.35
CA GLU A 458 5.59 -6.11 -10.54
C GLU A 458 6.35 -4.99 -9.83
N THR A 459 6.43 -3.83 -10.48
CA THR A 459 6.97 -2.61 -9.84
C THR A 459 5.96 -2.05 -8.84
N GLU A 460 6.42 -1.18 -7.92
CA GLU A 460 5.52 -0.50 -6.98
C GLU A 460 4.43 0.33 -7.71
N ASN A 461 4.73 0.88 -8.89
CA ASN A 461 3.76 1.62 -9.70
C ASN A 461 2.71 0.73 -10.34
N GLU A 462 3.07 -0.49 -10.75
CA GLU A 462 2.11 -1.49 -11.25
C GLU A 462 1.16 -1.92 -10.12
N VAL A 463 1.68 -2.11 -8.90
CA VAL A 463 0.86 -2.40 -7.70
C VAL A 463 -0.05 -1.23 -7.36
N GLU A 464 0.45 0.01 -7.40
CA GLU A 464 -0.34 1.23 -7.17
C GLU A 464 -1.52 1.34 -8.15
N ALA A 465 -1.27 1.06 -9.44
CA ALA A 465 -2.33 1.07 -10.44
C ALA A 465 -3.40 -0.01 -10.19
N LYS A 466 -2.99 -1.20 -9.73
CA LYS A 466 -3.91 -2.27 -9.32
C LYS A 466 -4.72 -1.91 -8.08
N ALA A 467 -4.14 -1.19 -7.13
CA ALA A 467 -4.77 -0.80 -5.87
C ALA A 467 -5.82 0.31 -6.05
N PHE A 468 -5.87 1.00 -7.19
CA PHE A 468 -6.76 2.14 -7.40
C PHE A 468 -8.22 1.84 -7.08
N MET A 469 -8.83 0.81 -7.67
CA MET A 469 -10.22 0.45 -7.42
C MET A 469 -10.44 -0.25 -6.07
N PRO A 470 -9.60 -1.18 -5.61
CA PRO A 470 -9.65 -1.73 -4.26
C PRO A 470 -9.69 -0.68 -3.15
N LEU A 471 -8.85 0.37 -3.22
CA LEU A 471 -8.86 1.47 -2.23
C LEU A 471 -10.21 2.19 -2.17
N ARG A 472 -10.83 2.50 -3.31
CA ARG A 472 -12.14 3.17 -3.37
C ARG A 472 -13.26 2.27 -2.88
N PHE A 473 -13.17 0.99 -3.21
CA PHE A 473 -14.14 -0.01 -2.77
C PHE A 473 -14.13 -0.18 -1.25
N ILE A 474 -12.96 -0.43 -0.66
CA ILE A 474 -12.87 -0.63 0.80
C ILE A 474 -13.24 0.65 1.56
N ALA A 475 -12.85 1.82 1.04
CA ALA A 475 -13.23 3.10 1.63
C ALA A 475 -14.76 3.30 1.63
N GLN A 476 -15.43 3.03 0.52
CA GLN A 476 -16.89 3.10 0.42
C GLN A 476 -17.56 2.11 1.37
N ALA A 477 -17.10 0.85 1.39
CA ALA A 477 -17.69 -0.21 2.19
C ALA A 477 -17.54 0.03 3.71
N THR A 478 -16.42 0.61 4.13
CA THR A 478 -16.12 0.85 5.54
C THR A 478 -16.60 2.23 6.04
N TRP A 479 -16.71 3.24 5.17
CA TRP A 479 -17.34 4.49 5.53
C TRP A 479 -18.85 4.32 5.75
N GLY A 480 -19.49 3.43 5.00
CA GLY A 480 -20.89 3.04 5.19
C GLY A 480 -21.91 4.04 4.61
N GLY A 481 -21.52 4.87 3.65
CA GLY A 481 -22.44 5.68 2.88
C GLY A 481 -23.32 4.84 1.93
N PRO A 482 -24.39 5.41 1.37
CA PRO A 482 -25.22 4.69 0.40
C PRO A 482 -24.38 4.24 -0.79
N ARG A 483 -24.76 3.11 -1.41
CA ARG A 483 -24.08 2.60 -2.60
C ARG A 483 -24.09 3.67 -3.70
N PRO A 484 -22.93 4.15 -4.16
CA PRO A 484 -22.85 5.33 -5.03
C PRO A 484 -23.28 5.07 -6.47
N ALA A 485 -23.25 3.79 -6.89
CA ALA A 485 -23.66 3.37 -8.22
C ALA A 485 -24.27 1.95 -8.17
N PRO A 486 -25.25 1.61 -9.02
CA PRO A 486 -25.92 0.31 -8.99
C PRO A 486 -25.02 -0.85 -9.45
N THR A 487 -24.05 -0.59 -10.36
CA THR A 487 -23.12 -1.58 -10.90
C THR A 487 -21.67 -1.19 -10.65
N TYR A 488 -20.75 -2.17 -10.71
CA TYR A 488 -19.32 -1.89 -10.61
C TYR A 488 -18.83 -1.00 -11.76
N GLU A 489 -19.31 -1.18 -12.97
CA GLU A 489 -18.91 -0.37 -14.14
C GLU A 489 -19.21 1.13 -13.91
N GLU A 490 -20.39 1.45 -13.38
CA GLU A 490 -20.76 2.83 -13.05
C GLU A 490 -19.95 3.35 -11.84
N PHE A 491 -19.70 2.51 -10.86
CA PHE A 491 -18.80 2.84 -9.72
C PHE A 491 -17.38 3.13 -10.19
N GLU A 492 -16.83 2.31 -11.07
CA GLU A 492 -15.50 2.53 -11.64
C GLU A 492 -15.44 3.83 -12.45
N LYS A 493 -16.48 4.11 -13.25
CA LYS A 493 -16.58 5.37 -13.98
C LYS A 493 -16.59 6.57 -13.06
N LEU A 494 -17.35 6.51 -11.97
CA LEU A 494 -17.36 7.56 -10.94
C LEU A 494 -15.98 7.70 -10.28
N ALA A 495 -15.38 6.60 -9.83
CA ALA A 495 -14.08 6.58 -9.19
C ALA A 495 -12.99 7.20 -10.09
N ARG A 496 -12.97 6.83 -11.37
CA ARG A 496 -12.02 7.39 -12.36
C ARG A 496 -12.29 8.87 -12.65
N SER A 497 -13.54 9.34 -12.61
CA SER A 497 -13.84 10.77 -12.77
C SER A 497 -13.35 11.61 -11.57
N ILE A 498 -13.37 11.06 -10.38
CA ILE A 498 -12.78 11.67 -9.18
C ILE A 498 -11.24 11.57 -9.22
N GLY A 499 -10.69 10.43 -9.65
CA GLY A 499 -9.25 10.18 -9.80
C GLY A 499 -8.53 10.05 -8.45
N HIS A 500 -7.22 10.33 -8.48
CA HIS A 500 -6.36 10.37 -7.29
C HIS A 500 -6.50 11.68 -6.51
N ALA A 501 -5.96 11.69 -5.30
CA ALA A 501 -5.84 12.88 -4.48
C ALA A 501 -5.08 14.01 -5.21
N PRO A 502 -5.40 15.31 -4.94
CA PRO A 502 -4.62 16.40 -5.46
C PRO A 502 -3.13 16.27 -5.10
N GLY A 503 -2.25 16.60 -6.03
CA GLY A 503 -0.79 16.49 -5.85
C GLY A 503 -0.25 15.06 -5.78
N TRP A 504 -1.05 14.07 -6.15
CA TRP A 504 -0.61 12.66 -6.18
C TRP A 504 0.44 12.39 -7.27
N GLY A 505 0.50 13.18 -8.32
CA GLY A 505 1.37 12.95 -9.47
C GLY A 505 2.84 12.73 -9.08
N ASN A 506 3.49 11.80 -9.76
CA ASN A 506 4.93 11.59 -9.65
C ASN A 506 5.63 12.32 -10.79
N THR A 507 6.09 13.53 -10.53
CA THR A 507 6.73 14.39 -11.53
C THR A 507 8.18 14.02 -11.80
N ASP A 508 8.83 13.25 -10.91
CA ASP A 508 10.27 13.02 -10.97
C ASP A 508 10.67 11.69 -11.63
N ARG A 509 9.71 10.85 -12.02
CA ARG A 509 9.97 9.50 -12.52
C ARG A 509 10.52 9.42 -13.94
N ALA A 510 10.34 10.46 -14.76
CA ALA A 510 10.85 10.50 -16.10
C ALA A 510 11.49 11.86 -16.42
N PRO A 511 12.59 12.26 -15.72
CA PRO A 511 13.23 13.55 -15.93
C PRO A 511 13.92 13.65 -17.29
N LEU A 512 14.10 12.54 -18.01
CA LEU A 512 14.65 12.48 -19.35
C LEU A 512 13.61 12.00 -20.37
N GLY A 513 13.63 12.57 -21.58
CA GLY A 513 12.95 11.95 -22.72
C GLY A 513 13.64 10.66 -23.14
N SER A 514 12.91 9.78 -23.85
CA SER A 514 13.54 8.63 -24.51
C SER A 514 14.64 9.07 -25.46
N GLY A 515 15.79 8.42 -25.46
CA GLY A 515 16.95 8.80 -26.25
C GLY A 515 18.21 8.05 -25.89
N THR A 516 19.31 8.38 -26.56
CA THR A 516 20.61 7.76 -26.32
C THR A 516 21.50 8.70 -25.52
N TYR A 517 21.97 8.25 -24.36
CA TYR A 517 22.74 9.06 -23.41
C TYR A 517 24.01 8.34 -22.94
N GLN A 518 25.04 9.10 -22.68
CA GLN A 518 26.16 8.67 -21.82
C GLN A 518 25.79 9.02 -20.39
N LEU A 519 25.82 8.04 -19.49
CA LEU A 519 25.62 8.26 -18.06
C LEU A 519 26.99 8.49 -17.42
N VAL A 520 27.31 9.74 -17.18
CA VAL A 520 28.65 10.18 -16.74
C VAL A 520 28.59 10.62 -15.29
N GLY A 521 29.42 10.03 -14.44
CA GLY A 521 29.54 10.40 -13.04
C GLY A 521 29.76 11.92 -12.88
N ALA A 522 29.00 12.55 -12.01
CA ALA A 522 29.02 14.00 -11.80
C ALA A 522 30.26 14.50 -11.05
N GLY A 523 31.08 13.61 -10.45
CA GLY A 523 32.31 13.92 -9.75
C GLY A 523 33.48 14.30 -10.67
N ARG A 524 34.60 14.74 -10.06
CA ARG A 524 35.86 15.02 -10.81
C ARG A 524 36.34 13.74 -11.48
N GLY A 525 36.64 13.81 -12.79
CA GLY A 525 37.17 12.69 -13.57
C GLY A 525 36.17 11.95 -14.47
N GLY A 526 34.86 12.28 -14.40
CA GLY A 526 33.84 11.93 -15.38
C GLY A 526 33.86 10.46 -15.85
N LYS A 527 33.85 9.48 -14.93
CA LYS A 527 33.76 8.06 -15.30
C LYS A 527 32.38 7.78 -15.88
N THR A 528 32.33 7.01 -16.98
CA THR A 528 31.06 6.67 -17.66
C THR A 528 30.59 5.29 -17.23
N LEU A 529 29.30 5.13 -16.98
CA LEU A 529 28.67 3.84 -16.75
C LEU A 529 28.80 3.00 -18.03
N ALA A 530 29.50 1.89 -17.97
CA ALA A 530 29.85 1.04 -19.12
C ALA A 530 29.90 -0.43 -18.75
N PRO A 531 29.53 -1.34 -19.68
CA PRO A 531 29.76 -2.77 -19.52
C PRO A 531 31.26 -3.09 -19.47
N ALA A 532 31.64 -4.07 -18.62
CA ALA A 532 33.02 -4.58 -18.56
C ALA A 532 33.38 -5.42 -19.78
N GLY A 533 32.41 -6.15 -20.33
CA GLY A 533 32.54 -7.02 -21.50
C GLY A 533 31.36 -6.89 -22.47
N ARG A 534 31.13 -7.92 -23.30
CA ARG A 534 30.07 -7.94 -24.32
C ARG A 534 29.04 -9.06 -24.13
N ALA A 535 29.26 -9.94 -23.17
CA ALA A 535 28.39 -11.08 -22.91
C ALA A 535 27.28 -10.71 -21.88
N ALA A 536 26.19 -11.44 -21.91
CA ALA A 536 25.23 -11.46 -20.82
C ALA A 536 25.93 -11.97 -19.54
N GLY A 537 25.60 -11.41 -18.38
CA GLY A 537 26.28 -11.66 -17.12
C GLY A 537 27.52 -10.80 -16.86
N ASP A 538 28.06 -10.10 -17.86
CA ASP A 538 29.18 -9.20 -17.61
C ASP A 538 28.76 -8.03 -16.72
N THR A 539 29.60 -7.67 -15.77
CA THR A 539 29.34 -6.57 -14.85
C THR A 539 29.35 -5.23 -15.55
N VAL A 540 28.66 -4.26 -14.96
CA VAL A 540 28.62 -2.89 -15.41
C VAL A 540 29.26 -2.00 -14.35
N GLY A 541 30.08 -1.03 -14.76
CA GLY A 541 30.80 -0.20 -13.81
C GLY A 541 31.08 1.21 -14.34
N PHE A 542 31.59 2.07 -13.47
CA PHE A 542 32.00 3.44 -13.79
C PHE A 542 33.46 3.45 -14.23
N VAL A 543 33.69 3.61 -15.53
CA VAL A 543 35.00 3.47 -16.17
C VAL A 543 35.50 4.78 -16.72
N ALA A 544 36.77 5.14 -16.42
CA ALA A 544 37.41 6.34 -16.95
C ALA A 544 37.73 6.19 -18.45
N GLY A 545 37.54 7.26 -19.21
CA GLY A 545 37.88 7.28 -20.64
C GLY A 545 36.96 6.49 -21.57
N ARG A 546 35.98 5.77 -21.06
CA ARG A 546 34.94 5.08 -21.87
C ARG A 546 33.89 6.07 -22.34
N ARG A 547 33.31 5.79 -23.50
CA ARG A 547 32.22 6.56 -24.09
C ARG A 547 30.97 5.68 -24.34
N ALA A 548 30.72 4.74 -23.43
CA ALA A 548 29.56 3.87 -23.53
C ALA A 548 28.26 4.69 -23.48
N ALA A 549 27.33 4.35 -24.33
CA ALA A 549 26.03 5.01 -24.42
C ALA A 549 24.91 4.01 -24.14
N TRP A 550 23.85 4.50 -23.56
CA TRP A 550 22.66 3.74 -23.20
C TRP A 550 21.45 4.33 -23.90
N GLU A 551 20.68 3.49 -24.57
CA GLU A 551 19.37 3.81 -25.08
C GLU A 551 18.39 3.78 -23.92
N ALA A 552 17.96 4.94 -23.44
CA ALA A 552 16.96 5.09 -22.40
C ALA A 552 15.57 5.14 -23.04
N ALA A 553 14.71 4.18 -22.69
CA ALA A 553 13.32 4.16 -23.11
C ALA A 553 12.40 4.22 -21.89
N VAL A 554 11.46 5.17 -21.89
CA VAL A 554 10.46 5.31 -20.83
C VAL A 554 9.44 4.17 -20.96
N THR A 555 9.16 3.50 -19.86
CA THR A 555 8.18 2.42 -19.76
C THR A 555 6.78 2.93 -19.37
N ALA A 556 5.74 2.13 -19.57
CA ALA A 556 4.36 2.54 -19.28
C ALA A 556 4.11 2.84 -17.79
N ASP A 557 4.88 2.22 -16.91
CA ASP A 557 4.84 2.43 -15.45
C ASP A 557 5.76 3.56 -14.97
N GLY A 558 6.35 4.35 -15.91
CA GLY A 558 7.11 5.56 -15.62
C GLY A 558 8.59 5.35 -15.27
N TYR A 559 9.10 4.13 -15.40
CA TYR A 559 10.53 3.82 -15.26
C TYR A 559 11.26 3.90 -16.61
N TYR A 560 12.54 3.51 -16.61
CA TYR A 560 13.37 3.39 -17.80
C TYR A 560 13.87 1.97 -17.99
N THR A 561 13.95 1.51 -19.23
CA THR A 561 14.92 0.49 -19.63
C THR A 561 16.15 1.18 -20.16
N LEU A 562 17.34 0.66 -19.81
CA LEU A 562 18.65 1.16 -20.24
C LEU A 562 19.34 0.08 -21.06
N ARG A 563 19.29 0.19 -22.39
CA ARG A 563 19.91 -0.74 -23.33
C ARG A 563 21.26 -0.23 -23.78
N SER A 564 22.32 -1.03 -23.64
CA SER A 564 23.65 -0.67 -24.10
C SER A 564 23.70 -0.53 -25.62
N ALA A 565 24.12 0.62 -26.13
CA ALA A 565 24.30 0.83 -27.56
C ALA A 565 25.50 0.04 -28.14
N GLU A 566 26.41 -0.46 -27.28
CA GLU A 566 27.58 -1.25 -27.70
C GLU A 566 27.27 -2.75 -27.80
N THR A 567 26.48 -3.28 -26.87
CA THR A 567 26.24 -4.73 -26.73
C THR A 567 24.84 -5.13 -27.13
N GLY A 568 23.89 -4.19 -27.08
CA GLY A 568 22.47 -4.47 -27.29
C GLY A 568 21.78 -5.13 -26.09
N LEU A 569 22.49 -5.34 -24.98
CA LEU A 569 21.97 -5.91 -23.74
C LEU A 569 21.43 -4.81 -22.83
N CYS A 570 20.51 -5.15 -21.93
CA CYS A 570 19.90 -4.26 -20.97
C CYS A 570 20.64 -4.26 -19.64
N LEU A 571 20.70 -3.07 -18.99
CA LEU A 571 21.18 -2.97 -17.62
C LEU A 571 20.25 -3.75 -16.71
N ASP A 572 20.83 -4.60 -15.88
CA ASP A 572 20.15 -5.47 -14.91
C ASP A 572 20.93 -5.46 -13.59
N VAL A 573 20.46 -6.18 -12.61
CA VAL A 573 21.12 -6.36 -11.33
C VAL A 573 21.28 -7.86 -11.04
N GLU A 574 22.41 -8.24 -10.45
CA GLU A 574 22.66 -9.61 -10.02
C GLU A 574 21.52 -10.08 -9.11
N ARG A 575 20.96 -11.24 -9.41
CA ARG A 575 19.89 -11.80 -8.60
C ARG A 575 20.41 -12.33 -7.29
N GLY A 576 19.80 -11.93 -6.20
CA GLY A 576 20.09 -12.44 -4.88
C GLY A 576 19.87 -13.95 -4.81
N LYS A 577 20.63 -14.59 -3.95
CA LYS A 577 20.52 -16.03 -3.67
C LYS A 577 19.49 -16.34 -2.58
N ARG A 578 19.00 -15.30 -1.91
CA ARG A 578 18.04 -15.36 -0.81
C ARG A 578 16.65 -14.96 -1.34
N TYR A 579 15.62 -15.31 -0.62
CA TYR A 579 14.24 -14.85 -0.83
C TYR A 579 13.77 -14.88 -2.29
N LEU A 580 13.65 -16.09 -2.84
CA LEU A 580 13.12 -16.34 -4.18
C LEU A 580 13.95 -15.69 -5.31
N GLY A 581 15.22 -15.32 -5.04
CA GLY A 581 16.12 -14.73 -6.02
C GLY A 581 15.77 -13.29 -6.39
N ALA A 582 15.03 -12.57 -5.53
CA ALA A 582 14.77 -11.15 -5.75
C ALA A 582 16.06 -10.32 -5.64
N PRO A 583 16.27 -9.29 -6.46
CA PRO A 583 17.50 -8.49 -6.51
C PRO A 583 17.49 -7.40 -5.42
N ILE A 584 17.25 -7.78 -4.17
CA ILE A 584 17.04 -6.89 -3.03
C ILE A 584 18.25 -6.76 -2.11
N GLU A 585 19.34 -7.47 -2.40
CA GLU A 585 20.53 -7.47 -1.55
C GLU A 585 21.34 -6.18 -1.72
N VAL A 586 21.76 -5.61 -0.59
CA VAL A 586 22.76 -4.56 -0.57
C VAL A 586 24.10 -5.15 -1.03
N GLY A 587 24.80 -4.45 -1.92
CA GLY A 587 26.07 -4.91 -2.50
C GLY A 587 25.92 -5.70 -3.80
N ALA A 588 24.70 -6.07 -4.22
CA ALA A 588 24.50 -6.75 -5.49
C ALA A 588 25.06 -5.95 -6.67
N GLU A 589 25.79 -6.62 -7.56
CA GLU A 589 26.44 -6.00 -8.71
C GLU A 589 25.44 -5.73 -9.85
N LEU A 590 25.65 -4.64 -10.56
CA LEU A 590 24.95 -4.39 -11.80
C LEU A 590 25.58 -5.21 -12.92
N THR A 591 24.73 -5.84 -13.71
CA THR A 591 25.10 -6.67 -14.88
C THR A 591 24.41 -6.17 -16.14
N GLN A 592 24.76 -6.75 -17.26
CA GLN A 592 23.97 -6.61 -18.49
C GLN A 592 23.40 -7.97 -18.90
N GLU A 593 22.12 -7.97 -19.27
CA GLU A 593 21.39 -9.19 -19.62
C GLU A 593 20.60 -9.02 -20.93
N ALA A 594 20.12 -10.13 -21.47
CA ALA A 594 19.20 -10.07 -22.61
C ALA A 594 17.97 -9.22 -22.24
N CYS A 595 17.59 -8.25 -23.09
CA CYS A 595 16.46 -7.40 -22.81
C CYS A 595 15.16 -8.21 -22.85
N ALA A 596 14.37 -8.13 -21.78
CA ALA A 596 13.06 -8.76 -21.67
C ALA A 596 12.01 -7.74 -21.20
N ALA A 597 10.88 -7.67 -21.87
CA ALA A 597 9.85 -6.67 -21.59
C ALA A 597 9.14 -6.91 -20.24
N ASP A 598 9.09 -8.16 -19.81
CA ASP A 598 8.49 -8.64 -18.56
C ASP A 598 9.50 -8.73 -17.40
N GLU A 599 10.78 -8.42 -17.65
CA GLU A 599 11.80 -8.41 -16.58
C GLU A 599 11.83 -7.06 -15.87
N ARG A 600 11.31 -7.01 -14.63
CA ARG A 600 11.19 -5.77 -13.85
C ARG A 600 12.50 -5.35 -13.21
N THR A 601 13.46 -6.25 -13.05
CA THR A 601 14.81 -5.93 -12.56
C THR A 601 15.59 -5.06 -13.54
N GLN A 602 15.18 -5.04 -14.82
CA GLN A 602 15.70 -4.16 -15.88
C GLN A 602 15.00 -2.79 -15.92
N ARG A 603 14.19 -2.46 -14.90
CA ARG A 603 13.51 -1.16 -14.75
C ARG A 603 14.28 -0.27 -13.79
N TRP A 604 14.49 0.97 -14.19
CA TRP A 604 15.32 1.92 -13.48
C TRP A 604 14.59 3.24 -13.28
N GLN A 605 14.62 3.76 -12.07
CA GLN A 605 14.24 5.13 -11.80
C GLN A 605 15.45 6.04 -11.96
N LEU A 606 15.26 7.16 -12.66
CA LEU A 606 16.24 8.23 -12.75
C LEU A 606 15.65 9.45 -12.04
N SER A 607 16.19 9.79 -10.89
CA SER A 607 15.67 10.90 -10.08
C SER A 607 16.58 12.11 -10.15
N ALA A 608 16.01 13.31 -10.32
CA ALA A 608 16.77 14.56 -10.38
C ALA A 608 17.39 14.90 -9.01
N ASP A 609 18.69 15.20 -8.99
CA ASP A 609 19.42 15.60 -7.80
C ASP A 609 20.43 16.73 -8.13
N GLY A 610 20.03 17.99 -7.91
CA GLY A 610 20.89 19.18 -8.04
C GLY A 610 21.61 19.30 -9.39
N GLY A 611 20.91 19.04 -10.51
CA GLY A 611 21.46 19.08 -11.87
C GLY A 611 22.21 17.82 -12.31
N ALA A 612 22.13 16.77 -11.51
CA ALA A 612 22.52 15.40 -11.84
C ALA A 612 21.32 14.47 -11.61
N LEU A 613 21.53 13.17 -11.80
CA LEU A 613 20.55 12.13 -11.59
C LEU A 613 21.12 11.07 -10.63
N THR A 614 20.27 10.50 -9.81
CA THR A 614 20.51 9.23 -9.13
C THR A 614 19.85 8.12 -9.94
N VAL A 615 20.43 6.92 -9.89
CA VAL A 615 19.93 5.71 -10.54
C VAL A 615 19.49 4.75 -9.45
N VAL A 616 18.24 4.29 -9.51
CA VAL A 616 17.63 3.40 -8.52
C VAL A 616 16.99 2.23 -9.25
N ASN A 617 17.15 1.01 -8.76
CA ASN A 617 16.44 -0.14 -9.32
C ASN A 617 14.97 -0.10 -8.92
N ALA A 618 14.06 -0.36 -9.87
CA ALA A 618 12.62 -0.23 -9.62
C ALA A 618 12.05 -1.31 -8.69
N ILE A 619 12.75 -2.43 -8.52
CA ILE A 619 12.31 -3.53 -7.64
C ILE A 619 12.90 -3.40 -6.25
N SER A 620 14.22 -3.25 -6.15
CA SER A 620 14.89 -3.16 -4.84
C SER A 620 14.76 -1.80 -4.18
N GLN A 621 14.47 -0.74 -4.95
CA GLN A 621 14.54 0.66 -4.55
C GLN A 621 15.91 1.08 -3.98
N LEU A 622 16.95 0.29 -4.25
CA LEU A 622 18.32 0.57 -3.84
C LEU A 622 19.03 1.44 -4.88
N GLN A 623 19.86 2.34 -4.38
CA GLN A 623 20.62 3.30 -5.18
C GLN A 623 21.85 2.64 -5.80
N VAL A 624 22.29 3.17 -6.94
CA VAL A 624 23.49 2.70 -7.62
C VAL A 624 24.70 3.52 -7.20
N THR A 625 25.76 2.82 -6.77
CA THR A 625 27.05 3.39 -6.36
C THR A 625 28.20 2.72 -7.06
N ALA A 626 29.27 3.45 -7.36
CA ALA A 626 30.52 2.88 -7.81
C ALA A 626 31.29 2.30 -6.62
N ARG A 627 31.58 1.01 -6.62
CA ARG A 627 32.42 0.36 -5.61
C ARG A 627 33.83 0.97 -5.64
N ALA A 628 34.40 1.29 -4.50
CA ALA A 628 35.61 2.11 -4.40
C ALA A 628 36.85 1.40 -4.99
N GLU A 629 36.94 0.07 -4.83
CA GLU A 629 38.09 -0.73 -5.18
C GLU A 629 38.29 -0.86 -6.69
N ASP A 630 37.23 -1.08 -7.45
CA ASP A 630 37.30 -1.44 -8.87
C ASP A 630 36.36 -0.62 -9.77
N GLY A 631 35.42 0.13 -9.16
CA GLY A 631 34.45 0.95 -9.89
C GLY A 631 33.25 0.18 -10.42
N VAL A 632 33.07 -1.11 -10.07
CA VAL A 632 31.87 -1.86 -10.40
C VAL A 632 30.66 -1.15 -9.79
N ALA A 633 29.58 -1.06 -10.55
CA ALA A 633 28.34 -0.48 -10.06
C ALA A 633 27.61 -1.52 -9.18
N VAL A 634 27.24 -1.12 -7.97
CA VAL A 634 26.56 -1.95 -6.99
C VAL A 634 25.37 -1.26 -6.41
N GLN A 635 24.40 -2.03 -5.90
CA GLN A 635 23.29 -1.52 -5.12
C GLN A 635 23.74 -1.14 -3.71
N THR A 636 23.31 0.03 -3.22
CA THR A 636 23.59 0.48 -1.84
C THR A 636 22.33 0.96 -1.16
N ALA A 637 22.25 0.72 0.15
CA ALA A 637 21.18 1.22 0.98
C ALA A 637 21.23 2.74 1.15
N PRO A 638 20.13 3.40 1.56
CA PRO A 638 20.06 4.86 1.73
C PRO A 638 21.09 5.44 2.71
N ASP A 639 21.43 4.70 3.76
CA ASP A 639 22.43 5.08 4.77
C ASP A 639 23.85 4.56 4.46
N GLY A 640 24.02 3.87 3.33
CA GLY A 640 25.30 3.36 2.85
C GLY A 640 26.15 4.43 2.19
N ALA A 641 27.01 3.99 1.26
CA ALA A 641 27.81 4.91 0.45
C ALA A 641 26.89 5.84 -0.36
N ARG A 642 27.25 7.13 -0.43
CA ARG A 642 26.49 8.09 -1.23
C ARG A 642 26.34 7.62 -2.68
N PRO A 643 25.14 7.71 -3.27
CA PRO A 643 24.89 7.26 -4.63
C PRO A 643 25.82 7.96 -5.61
N THR A 644 26.26 7.25 -6.64
CA THR A 644 27.01 7.85 -7.73
C THR A 644 26.06 8.68 -8.59
N ARG A 645 26.09 9.99 -8.38
CA ARG A 645 25.31 10.94 -9.18
C ARG A 645 25.83 10.95 -10.62
N VAL A 646 24.94 10.86 -11.59
CA VAL A 646 25.29 10.83 -13.02
C VAL A 646 24.69 12.03 -13.76
N ARG A 647 25.36 12.47 -14.82
CA ARG A 647 24.80 13.39 -15.81
C ARG A 647 24.46 12.60 -17.06
N ALA A 648 23.26 12.73 -17.55
CA ALA A 648 22.87 12.20 -18.85
C ALA A 648 23.33 13.17 -19.95
N VAL A 649 24.34 12.79 -20.69
CA VAL A 649 24.87 13.55 -21.81
C VAL A 649 24.35 12.94 -23.09
N PRO A 650 23.59 13.66 -23.96
CA PRO A 650 23.13 13.11 -25.23
C PRO A 650 24.31 12.57 -26.05
N ALA A 651 24.22 11.31 -26.46
CA ALA A 651 25.26 10.73 -27.33
C ALA A 651 25.07 11.27 -28.73
N GLN A 652 26.10 11.96 -29.28
CA GLN A 652 26.12 12.27 -30.70
C GLN A 652 26.22 10.96 -31.49
N LEU A 653 25.14 10.54 -32.09
CA LEU A 653 25.15 9.44 -33.06
C LEU A 653 26.08 9.89 -34.20
N ARG A 654 27.23 9.25 -34.32
CA ARG A 654 28.03 9.35 -35.56
C ARG A 654 27.19 8.71 -36.64
N ASN A 655 26.66 9.53 -37.56
CA ASN A 655 26.09 9.00 -38.80
C ASN A 655 27.15 8.12 -39.47
N SER A 656 26.95 6.81 -39.42
CA SER A 656 27.75 5.82 -40.16
C SER A 656 27.56 5.89 -41.69
N ALA A 657 26.96 6.99 -42.20
CA ALA A 657 26.70 7.27 -43.60
C ALA A 657 27.68 8.26 -44.25
N GLN A 658 28.89 8.46 -43.67
CA GLN A 658 29.93 9.25 -44.34
C GLN A 658 31.29 8.53 -44.33
N LEU A 659 31.36 7.40 -45.02
CA LEU A 659 32.58 6.79 -45.51
C LEU A 659 32.33 6.25 -46.94
N GLU A 660 31.81 7.04 -47.83
CA GLU A 660 32.12 6.93 -49.26
C GLU A 660 32.85 8.20 -49.68
N ASN A 661 34.12 8.00 -49.95
CA ASN A 661 35.07 9.00 -50.38
C ASN A 661 34.77 9.37 -51.87
N PRO A 662 34.37 10.58 -52.22
CA PRO A 662 34.28 10.96 -53.61
C PRO A 662 35.64 11.53 -54.05
N ALA A 663 36.63 10.69 -54.25
CA ALA A 663 37.83 11.03 -54.97
C ALA A 663 37.92 10.10 -56.18
N LYS A 664 37.48 10.61 -57.33
CA LYS A 664 37.89 10.36 -58.71
C LYS A 664 36.71 10.33 -59.68
N LEU A 665 36.29 11.47 -60.09
CA LEU A 665 35.82 11.63 -61.49
C LEU A 665 36.50 12.85 -62.05
N ARG A 666 37.53 12.59 -62.87
CA ARG A 666 38.20 13.60 -63.71
C ARG A 666 37.23 13.98 -64.83
N ASN A 667 37.09 15.29 -65.06
CA ASN A 667 36.59 15.84 -66.31
C ASN A 667 37.48 15.48 -67.47
N PRO A 668 36.92 15.23 -68.67
CA PRO A 668 37.55 15.70 -69.89
C PRO A 668 36.78 16.88 -70.43
N ALA A 669 37.63 17.81 -70.89
CA ALA A 669 37.30 19.11 -71.43
C ALA A 669 36.66 19.09 -72.82
N ASP A 670 36.06 20.23 -73.13
CA ASP A 670 35.98 20.95 -74.39
C ASP A 670 35.21 20.41 -75.61
N SER A 671 34.18 21.12 -75.99
CA SER A 671 34.32 21.93 -77.23
C SER A 671 32.96 22.54 -77.66
N SER A 672 33.05 23.84 -77.92
CA SER A 672 32.33 24.56 -78.97
C SER A 672 30.87 25.00 -78.80
N THR A 673 30.69 26.27 -78.60
CA THR A 673 29.63 27.13 -79.15
C THR A 673 29.48 27.01 -80.69
N PRO A 674 28.39 27.42 -81.39
CA PRO A 674 27.77 28.71 -81.28
C PRO A 674 26.26 28.85 -81.56
N ARG A 675 25.69 29.97 -81.15
CA ARG A 675 24.66 30.86 -81.79
C ARG A 675 23.45 30.23 -82.50
N THR A 676 22.30 30.50 -82.04
CA THR A 676 21.38 31.61 -82.43
C THR A 676 20.32 31.78 -81.36
#